data_668c5b0583fe95bb3d9a9a4e182a806b
#
_entry.id   668c5b0583fe95bb3d9a9a4e182a806b
#
_cell.length_a   1.000
_cell.length_b   1.000
_cell.length_c   1.000
_cell.angle_alpha   90.00
_cell.angle_beta   90.00
_cell.angle_gamma   90.00
#
_symmetry.space_group_name_H-M   'P 1'
#
loop_
_entity.id
_entity.type
_entity.pdbx_description
1 polymer ?
#
loop_
_entity_poly.entity_id
_entity_poly.type
_entity_poly.pdbx_seq_one_letter_code
_entity_poly.pdbx_strand_id
1 'polypeptide(L)'
;MNDKGYANKQYYKRYSFRANVTSEVAKWLTMGGSLAYSYYRQNTSGANRALVFSNTLNSPWLRNEDNTDWYYSEKTGNRIYDFAENSSNFFGIHVLANGGDYWNNPNDEDFDCYDGNMVTAHYFADFNLPFGVKFKTSANLDDITKTEYVYSSAIHGDGQLKPYGVTVKTSGGTATRNTWRTTSLTWNNVLNWDKTFGSNTFNVMLGHELYSYNKTYSHSYGEGIMQMEQYELASTTKNWESSSWRNRYTLLSFFGKVDYNWDNKYYISASLRRDGSSRFSPDSRWGNFFSVGASWRISKEKFMEDLEWIDNLSLRGSYGTSGNDKLIPRNTGTGTSSADDEILYAYQGYYTSDNLYGNAGYKPKTIATPDLKWEKNEQYNIALDFSFLNRISGTVEYYTRNSKDLLYYKALPLSAQVGDATGFNTNLGNIQNRGVELTLNAVPVRTKNFQWNIDFNFSTLKNEVTYLPDGAYTYANRGAGYKLEEGYSIFEFFMVKNAGVNPDNGNMRYWVRDDNGGWTTTENYSDVTVEDYQYCGSAIPKAFGSLTNSFKLNDFDLSFMWYASFGSKMWDYQYQERTTVRDGVGIIQDLVEGEVWMEPGDNAKFPRWSASNYSDTRRNSDFYLFNNDYLRLRNLTFGYTLPKIITQKIGISNARVYLSGDNLLTFGPAVKRHTEPETGLSGNNYNGNADTDNGIQGSRRVYMAGIQVTF
;
A
#
# COMPACT_ATOMS: atom_id res chain seq x y z
N MET A 1 5.38 -19.41 -11.90
CA MET A 1 4.53 -19.13 -10.71
C MET A 1 3.09 -19.28 -11.12
N ASN A 2 2.29 -19.96 -10.32
CA ASN A 2 0.85 -20.10 -10.52
C ASN A 2 0.21 -19.99 -9.13
N ASP A 3 -0.43 -18.87 -8.88
CA ASP A 3 -1.09 -18.55 -7.61
C ASP A 3 -2.60 -18.48 -7.85
N LYS A 4 -3.39 -19.09 -6.96
CA LYS A 4 -4.84 -19.04 -7.01
C LYS A 4 -5.32 -18.15 -5.86
N GLY A 5 -6.19 -17.19 -6.17
CA GLY A 5 -6.86 -16.41 -5.17
C GLY A 5 -7.81 -17.24 -4.30
N TYR A 6 -8.42 -16.60 -3.32
CA TYR A 6 -9.44 -17.24 -2.48
C TYR A 6 -10.80 -17.33 -3.19
N ALA A 7 -11.04 -16.51 -4.20
CA ALA A 7 -12.20 -16.60 -5.05
C ALA A 7 -11.92 -17.51 -6.28
N ASN A 8 -12.92 -18.26 -6.71
CA ASN A 8 -12.75 -19.34 -7.69
C ASN A 8 -12.08 -18.95 -9.01
N LYS A 9 -12.27 -17.73 -9.48
CA LYS A 9 -11.72 -17.25 -10.77
C LYS A 9 -10.44 -16.44 -10.61
N GLN A 10 -10.04 -16.11 -9.39
CA GLN A 10 -8.83 -15.33 -9.16
C GLN A 10 -7.59 -16.19 -9.36
N TYR A 11 -6.71 -15.72 -10.21
CA TYR A 11 -5.42 -16.36 -10.39
C TYR A 11 -4.37 -15.35 -10.86
N TYR A 12 -3.11 -15.68 -10.60
CA TYR A 12 -1.94 -15.03 -11.16
C TYR A 12 -0.98 -16.09 -11.71
N LYS A 13 -0.67 -16.02 -13.00
CA LYS A 13 0.28 -16.90 -13.67
C LYS A 13 1.41 -16.07 -14.24
N ARG A 14 2.66 -16.46 -13.99
CA ARG A 14 3.83 -15.76 -14.50
C ARG A 14 4.87 -16.74 -15.03
N TYR A 15 5.41 -16.42 -16.20
CA TYR A 15 6.53 -17.07 -16.82
C TYR A 15 7.65 -16.05 -16.98
N SER A 16 8.86 -16.37 -16.55
CA SER A 16 9.98 -15.46 -16.63
C SER A 16 11.21 -16.19 -17.15
N PHE A 17 11.93 -15.51 -18.02
CA PHE A 17 13.23 -15.93 -18.52
C PHE A 17 14.26 -14.84 -18.26
N ARG A 18 15.48 -15.19 -17.91
CA ARG A 18 16.59 -14.26 -17.77
C ARG A 18 17.88 -14.87 -18.26
N ALA A 19 18.60 -14.11 -19.06
CA ALA A 19 19.96 -14.44 -19.50
C ALA A 19 20.91 -13.31 -19.08
N ASN A 20 22.07 -13.66 -18.56
CA ASN A 20 23.12 -12.73 -18.19
C ASN A 20 24.42 -13.20 -18.84
N VAL A 21 25.15 -12.27 -19.46
CA VAL A 21 26.44 -12.53 -20.06
C VAL A 21 27.42 -11.44 -19.61
N THR A 22 28.57 -11.82 -19.16
CA THR A 22 29.67 -10.91 -18.84
C THR A 22 30.95 -11.49 -19.48
N SER A 23 31.71 -10.66 -20.14
CA SER A 23 32.96 -11.03 -20.84
C SER A 23 34.05 -10.01 -20.55
N GLU A 24 35.19 -10.47 -20.18
CA GLU A 24 36.44 -9.70 -20.18
C GLU A 24 37.00 -9.69 -21.61
N VAL A 25 36.61 -8.64 -22.36
CA VAL A 25 37.01 -8.49 -23.78
C VAL A 25 38.50 -8.16 -23.90
N ALA A 26 39.00 -7.39 -22.95
CA ALA A 26 40.44 -7.06 -22.83
C ALA A 26 40.72 -6.76 -21.34
N LYS A 27 42.04 -6.78 -20.95
CA LYS A 27 42.46 -6.44 -19.58
C LYS A 27 41.95 -5.07 -19.08
N TRP A 28 41.63 -4.18 -19.99
CA TRP A 28 41.11 -2.83 -19.70
C TRP A 28 39.61 -2.67 -19.96
N LEU A 29 38.92 -3.70 -20.52
CA LEU A 29 37.54 -3.63 -20.92
C LEU A 29 36.77 -4.89 -20.52
N THR A 30 35.79 -4.73 -19.63
CA THR A 30 34.77 -5.74 -19.34
C THR A 30 33.42 -5.25 -19.86
N MET A 31 32.71 -6.06 -20.61
CA MET A 31 31.38 -5.75 -21.11
C MET A 31 30.41 -6.84 -20.66
N GLY A 32 29.20 -6.44 -20.43
CA GLY A 32 28.17 -7.40 -20.07
C GLY A 32 26.78 -6.86 -20.33
N GLY A 33 25.81 -7.77 -20.23
CA GLY A 33 24.42 -7.45 -20.37
C GLY A 33 23.52 -8.51 -19.77
N SER A 34 22.32 -8.12 -19.46
CA SER A 34 21.26 -9.03 -19.09
C SER A 34 20.00 -8.70 -19.87
N LEU A 35 19.28 -9.74 -20.28
CA LEU A 35 17.97 -9.66 -20.88
C LEU A 35 17.02 -10.49 -20.02
N ALA A 36 15.94 -9.85 -19.53
CA ALA A 36 14.87 -10.53 -18.84
C ALA A 36 13.55 -10.29 -19.59
N TYR A 37 12.79 -11.34 -19.73
CA TYR A 37 11.44 -11.30 -20.24
C TYR A 37 10.50 -11.94 -19.24
N SER A 38 9.35 -11.31 -18.98
CA SER A 38 8.27 -11.88 -18.18
C SER A 38 6.96 -11.67 -18.88
N TYR A 39 6.18 -12.74 -18.95
CA TYR A 39 4.75 -12.69 -19.29
C TYR A 39 3.95 -13.06 -18.06
N TYR A 40 2.90 -12.31 -17.77
CA TYR A 40 1.95 -12.69 -16.72
C TYR A 40 0.51 -12.53 -17.20
N ARG A 41 -0.35 -13.38 -16.65
CA ARG A 41 -1.79 -13.27 -16.77
C ARG A 41 -2.42 -13.31 -15.40
N GLN A 42 -3.32 -12.39 -15.13
CA GLN A 42 -4.02 -12.26 -13.86
C GLN A 42 -5.52 -12.10 -14.11
N ASN A 43 -6.31 -12.77 -13.31
CA ASN A 43 -7.74 -12.49 -13.20
C ASN A 43 -7.99 -11.94 -11.79
N THR A 44 -8.54 -10.73 -11.71
CA THR A 44 -8.87 -10.01 -10.48
C THR A 44 -10.35 -9.99 -10.17
N SER A 45 -11.18 -10.62 -11.04
CA SER A 45 -12.63 -10.62 -10.89
C SER A 45 -13.05 -10.97 -9.46
N GLY A 46 -13.77 -10.04 -8.88
CA GLY A 46 -13.69 -9.68 -7.52
C GLY A 46 -14.28 -10.58 -6.47
N ALA A 47 -13.68 -10.57 -5.32
CA ALA A 47 -14.33 -10.84 -4.06
C ALA A 47 -15.27 -9.69 -3.75
N ASN A 48 -16.56 -9.93 -3.73
CA ASN A 48 -17.48 -8.86 -3.39
C ASN A 48 -17.80 -8.90 -1.90
N ARG A 49 -17.66 -7.74 -1.23
CA ARG A 49 -17.99 -7.52 0.18
C ARG A 49 -19.48 -7.67 0.50
N ALA A 50 -20.29 -7.72 -0.51
CA ALA A 50 -21.73 -7.65 -0.36
C ALA A 50 -22.38 -8.92 0.20
N LEU A 51 -21.65 -10.02 0.40
CA LEU A 51 -22.11 -11.16 1.20
C LEU A 51 -22.61 -10.79 2.59
N VAL A 52 -22.04 -9.72 3.17
CA VAL A 52 -22.40 -9.22 4.50
C VAL A 52 -23.70 -8.43 4.47
N PHE A 53 -24.12 -7.95 3.30
CA PHE A 53 -25.26 -7.04 3.14
C PHE A 53 -26.49 -7.71 2.53
N SER A 54 -26.43 -9.01 2.24
CA SER A 54 -27.57 -9.74 1.72
C SER A 54 -28.62 -9.97 2.79
N ASN A 55 -29.88 -9.69 2.48
CA ASN A 55 -30.98 -10.11 3.31
C ASN A 55 -31.13 -11.64 3.24
N THR A 56 -31.06 -12.31 4.38
CA THR A 56 -31.24 -13.78 4.47
C THR A 56 -32.61 -14.27 4.04
N LEU A 57 -33.58 -13.37 3.94
CA LEU A 57 -34.94 -13.68 3.47
C LEU A 57 -35.04 -13.64 1.93
N ASN A 58 -34.09 -13.04 1.22
CA ASN A 58 -34.12 -12.97 -0.23
C ASN A 58 -33.66 -14.30 -0.82
N SER A 59 -34.52 -14.90 -1.65
CA SER A 59 -34.17 -16.08 -2.43
C SER A 59 -33.27 -15.70 -3.60
N PRO A 60 -32.18 -16.42 -3.86
CA PRO A 60 -31.38 -16.23 -5.07
C PRO A 60 -32.07 -16.76 -6.34
N TRP A 61 -33.17 -17.50 -6.20
CA TRP A 61 -33.84 -18.18 -7.31
C TRP A 61 -35.12 -17.47 -7.72
N LEU A 62 -35.36 -17.38 -9.04
CA LEU A 62 -36.56 -16.82 -9.61
C LEU A 62 -37.74 -17.75 -9.32
N ARG A 63 -38.80 -17.19 -8.75
CA ARG A 63 -40.07 -17.90 -8.54
C ARG A 63 -41.03 -17.67 -9.69
N ASN A 64 -41.91 -18.63 -9.90
CA ASN A 64 -43.00 -18.50 -10.85
C ASN A 64 -44.02 -17.44 -10.36
N GLU A 65 -44.91 -17.00 -11.24
CA GLU A 65 -45.88 -15.93 -10.97
C GLU A 65 -46.77 -16.21 -9.75
N ASP A 66 -47.07 -17.48 -9.50
CA ASP A 66 -47.87 -17.90 -8.35
C ASP A 66 -47.09 -18.10 -7.06
N ASN A 67 -45.78 -17.90 -7.09
CA ASN A 67 -44.85 -18.08 -5.96
C ASN A 67 -44.83 -19.51 -5.37
N THR A 68 -45.27 -20.50 -6.16
CA THR A 68 -45.41 -21.91 -5.72
C THR A 68 -44.23 -22.77 -6.07
N ASP A 69 -43.47 -22.42 -7.14
CA ASP A 69 -42.32 -23.19 -7.59
C ASP A 69 -41.24 -22.23 -8.19
N TRP A 70 -40.15 -22.79 -8.62
CA TRP A 70 -39.00 -22.10 -9.21
C TRP A 70 -39.06 -22.16 -10.73
N TYR A 71 -38.54 -21.14 -11.41
CA TYR A 71 -38.23 -21.25 -12.83
C TYR A 71 -36.98 -22.10 -13.06
N TYR A 72 -37.04 -22.95 -14.09
CA TYR A 72 -35.96 -23.80 -14.50
C TYR A 72 -35.54 -23.46 -15.93
N SER A 73 -34.25 -23.48 -16.20
CA SER A 73 -33.69 -23.28 -17.53
C SER A 73 -34.04 -24.47 -18.42
N GLU A 74 -34.69 -24.22 -19.54
CA GLU A 74 -34.99 -25.24 -20.54
C GLU A 74 -33.72 -25.90 -21.10
N LYS A 75 -32.62 -25.14 -21.16
CA LYS A 75 -31.34 -25.60 -21.70
C LYS A 75 -30.57 -26.51 -20.73
N THR A 76 -30.59 -26.21 -19.43
CA THR A 76 -29.74 -26.88 -18.44
C THR A 76 -30.51 -27.69 -17.42
N GLY A 77 -31.82 -27.49 -17.29
CA GLY A 77 -32.65 -28.06 -16.23
C GLY A 77 -32.38 -27.51 -14.83
N ASN A 78 -31.51 -26.53 -14.70
CA ASN A 78 -31.18 -25.90 -13.42
C ASN A 78 -32.14 -24.76 -13.10
N ARG A 79 -32.28 -24.43 -11.81
CA ARG A 79 -33.02 -23.25 -11.38
C ARG A 79 -32.43 -21.99 -12.01
N ILE A 80 -33.30 -21.06 -12.36
CA ILE A 80 -32.90 -19.75 -12.87
C ILE A 80 -32.72 -18.80 -11.69
N TYR A 81 -31.65 -18.00 -11.73
CA TYR A 81 -31.42 -16.97 -10.73
C TYR A 81 -32.35 -15.77 -10.90
N ASP A 82 -32.84 -15.22 -9.81
CA ASP A 82 -33.61 -13.99 -9.81
C ASP A 82 -32.71 -12.75 -9.89
N PHE A 83 -32.32 -12.41 -11.10
CA PHE A 83 -31.56 -11.21 -11.36
C PHE A 83 -32.38 -9.93 -11.23
N ALA A 84 -33.69 -9.98 -11.34
CA ALA A 84 -34.54 -8.82 -11.41
C ALA A 84 -34.83 -8.22 -10.04
N GLU A 85 -35.25 -9.03 -9.10
CA GLU A 85 -35.60 -8.57 -7.76
C GLU A 85 -34.37 -8.18 -6.96
N ASN A 86 -33.24 -8.78 -7.29
CA ASN A 86 -31.96 -8.50 -6.66
C ASN A 86 -31.17 -7.37 -7.33
N SER A 87 -31.65 -6.80 -8.44
CA SER A 87 -30.95 -5.75 -9.19
C SER A 87 -31.28 -4.33 -8.77
N SER A 88 -32.47 -4.11 -8.15
CA SER A 88 -32.94 -2.74 -8.00
C SER A 88 -33.05 -2.31 -6.62
N ASN A 89 -32.51 -3.04 -5.63
CA ASN A 89 -32.84 -2.62 -4.51
C ASN A 89 -32.14 -1.90 -3.66
N PHE A 90 -32.70 -1.32 -2.93
CA PHE A 90 -32.55 -0.43 -1.83
C PHE A 90 -31.11 -0.09 -1.43
N PHE A 91 -30.10 -0.90 -1.81
CA PHE A 91 -28.67 -0.63 -1.61
C PHE A 91 -27.81 -0.86 -2.84
N GLY A 92 -28.40 -1.08 -4.01
CA GLY A 92 -27.67 -1.37 -5.26
C GLY A 92 -26.83 -2.65 -5.19
N ILE A 93 -27.22 -3.58 -4.32
CA ILE A 93 -26.44 -4.78 -4.04
C ILE A 93 -27.24 -5.99 -4.46
N HIS A 94 -26.69 -6.72 -5.43
CA HIS A 94 -27.28 -7.96 -5.89
C HIS A 94 -26.92 -9.11 -4.94
N VAL A 95 -27.90 -9.81 -4.45
CA VAL A 95 -27.71 -11.03 -3.65
C VAL A 95 -26.89 -12.05 -4.44
N LEU A 96 -27.08 -12.13 -5.74
CA LEU A 96 -26.34 -13.05 -6.61
C LEU A 96 -24.93 -12.57 -6.93
N ALA A 97 -24.73 -11.28 -7.09
CA ALA A 97 -23.40 -10.71 -7.22
C ALA A 97 -22.60 -10.91 -5.93
N ASN A 98 -23.28 -11.18 -4.85
CA ASN A 98 -22.79 -11.18 -3.51
C ASN A 98 -22.94 -12.50 -2.80
N GLY A 99 -23.81 -13.38 -3.26
CA GLY A 99 -24.02 -14.70 -2.70
C GLY A 99 -23.09 -15.77 -3.29
N GLY A 100 -22.84 -16.81 -2.51
CA GLY A 100 -21.85 -17.83 -2.78
C GLY A 100 -21.91 -18.50 -4.16
N ASP A 101 -23.07 -18.52 -4.81
CA ASP A 101 -23.22 -19.14 -6.12
C ASP A 101 -22.68 -18.31 -7.28
N TYR A 102 -22.57 -16.99 -7.14
CA TYR A 102 -21.90 -16.12 -8.12
C TYR A 102 -20.46 -16.59 -8.41
N TRP A 103 -19.76 -16.98 -7.37
CA TRP A 103 -18.38 -17.47 -7.46
C TRP A 103 -18.25 -18.87 -8.06
N ASN A 104 -19.32 -19.66 -7.96
CA ASN A 104 -19.39 -21.04 -8.42
C ASN A 104 -20.31 -21.20 -9.63
N ASN A 105 -20.96 -20.13 -10.10
CA ASN A 105 -21.84 -20.19 -11.24
C ASN A 105 -21.03 -20.52 -12.51
N PRO A 106 -21.20 -21.70 -13.11
CA PRO A 106 -20.51 -22.06 -14.34
C PRO A 106 -20.91 -21.19 -15.53
N ASN A 107 -22.04 -20.47 -15.43
CA ASN A 107 -22.53 -19.57 -16.47
C ASN A 107 -22.13 -18.10 -16.23
N ASP A 108 -21.39 -17.81 -15.14
CA ASP A 108 -20.84 -16.49 -14.93
C ASP A 108 -19.64 -16.29 -15.84
N GLU A 109 -19.81 -15.40 -16.80
CA GLU A 109 -18.81 -15.06 -17.81
C GLU A 109 -18.05 -13.78 -17.48
N ASP A 110 -18.45 -13.05 -16.43
CA ASP A 110 -17.80 -11.83 -16.04
C ASP A 110 -16.34 -12.06 -15.67
N PHE A 111 -15.48 -11.21 -16.20
CA PHE A 111 -14.06 -11.25 -15.86
C PHE A 111 -13.41 -9.86 -15.90
N ASP A 112 -12.35 -9.73 -15.14
CA ASP A 112 -11.40 -8.64 -15.16
C ASP A 112 -10.00 -9.25 -15.24
N CYS A 113 -9.49 -9.35 -16.44
CA CYS A 113 -8.23 -10.01 -16.75
C CYS A 113 -7.17 -9.03 -17.22
N TYR A 114 -5.95 -9.26 -16.76
CA TYR A 114 -4.77 -8.52 -17.19
C TYR A 114 -3.78 -9.45 -17.86
N ASP A 115 -3.33 -9.08 -19.05
CA ASP A 115 -2.17 -9.66 -19.71
C ASP A 115 -1.03 -8.65 -19.67
N GLY A 116 0.13 -9.06 -19.20
CA GLY A 116 1.31 -8.19 -19.11
C GLY A 116 2.55 -8.82 -19.69
N ASN A 117 3.26 -8.02 -20.48
CA ASN A 117 4.58 -8.33 -21.01
C ASN A 117 5.58 -7.33 -20.44
N MET A 118 6.71 -7.81 -19.96
CA MET A 118 7.79 -6.98 -19.44
C MET A 118 9.12 -7.45 -20.05
N VAL A 119 9.80 -6.54 -20.71
CA VAL A 119 11.17 -6.72 -21.22
C VAL A 119 12.08 -5.77 -20.44
N THR A 120 13.11 -6.30 -19.80
CA THR A 120 14.18 -5.52 -19.17
C THR A 120 15.50 -5.89 -19.83
N ALA A 121 16.18 -4.91 -20.40
CA ALA A 121 17.51 -5.06 -20.99
C ALA A 121 18.49 -4.14 -20.28
N HIS A 122 19.56 -4.68 -19.75
CA HIS A 122 20.64 -3.93 -19.13
C HIS A 122 21.96 -4.25 -19.85
N TYR A 123 22.70 -3.23 -20.22
CA TYR A 123 24.03 -3.34 -20.82
C TYR A 123 25.00 -2.44 -20.08
N PHE A 124 26.24 -2.88 -19.93
CA PHE A 124 27.31 -2.09 -19.35
C PHE A 124 28.63 -2.33 -20.02
N ALA A 125 29.51 -1.34 -19.92
CA ALA A 125 30.93 -1.44 -20.25
C ALA A 125 31.75 -0.79 -19.14
N ASP A 126 32.65 -1.54 -18.56
CA ASP A 126 33.60 -1.14 -17.52
C ASP A 126 34.99 -1.01 -18.09
N PHE A 127 35.55 0.19 -18.04
CA PHE A 127 36.87 0.53 -18.53
C PHE A 127 37.84 0.69 -17.36
N ASN A 128 38.87 -0.13 -17.29
CA ASN A 128 39.98 0.05 -16.35
C ASN A 128 40.99 1.00 -16.99
N LEU A 129 41.04 2.24 -16.52
CA LEU A 129 41.90 3.29 -17.01
C LEU A 129 43.23 3.34 -16.19
N PRO A 130 44.27 4.00 -16.70
CA PRO A 130 45.50 4.21 -15.93
C PRO A 130 45.27 4.86 -14.56
N PHE A 131 46.22 4.74 -13.64
CA PHE A 131 46.21 5.35 -12.30
C PHE A 131 45.13 4.87 -11.33
N GLY A 132 44.51 3.71 -11.61
CA GLY A 132 43.42 3.14 -10.75
C GLY A 132 42.05 3.76 -10.97
N VAL A 133 41.87 4.47 -12.07
CA VAL A 133 40.58 5.03 -12.46
C VAL A 133 39.75 3.96 -13.18
N LYS A 134 38.45 3.87 -12.82
CA LYS A 134 37.49 3.00 -13.52
C LYS A 134 36.35 3.85 -14.06
N PHE A 135 36.07 3.72 -15.35
CA PHE A 135 34.89 4.35 -15.94
C PHE A 135 33.87 3.29 -16.31
N LYS A 136 32.66 3.44 -15.82
CA LYS A 136 31.55 2.58 -16.14
C LYS A 136 30.46 3.35 -16.86
N THR A 137 30.05 2.88 -18.02
CA THR A 137 28.82 3.31 -18.68
C THR A 137 27.82 2.17 -18.69
N SER A 138 26.54 2.47 -18.36
CA SER A 138 25.49 1.47 -18.38
C SER A 138 24.16 2.06 -18.83
N ALA A 139 23.40 1.25 -19.57
CA ALA A 139 22.05 1.60 -20.02
C ALA A 139 21.08 0.49 -19.59
N ASN A 140 19.97 0.88 -19.01
CA ASN A 140 18.85 0.01 -18.66
C ASN A 140 17.60 0.47 -19.41
N LEU A 141 17.00 -0.44 -20.16
CA LEU A 141 15.74 -0.24 -20.88
C LEU A 141 14.68 -1.18 -20.30
N ASP A 142 13.56 -0.62 -19.85
CA ASP A 142 12.37 -1.36 -19.46
C ASP A 142 11.23 -1.01 -20.41
N ASP A 143 10.57 -2.02 -20.97
CA ASP A 143 9.35 -1.89 -21.77
C ASP A 143 8.30 -2.81 -21.17
N ILE A 144 7.24 -2.21 -20.63
CA ILE A 144 6.15 -2.90 -19.95
C ILE A 144 4.86 -2.58 -20.68
N THR A 145 4.22 -3.60 -21.21
CA THR A 145 2.88 -3.50 -21.78
C THR A 145 1.91 -4.28 -20.91
N LYS A 146 0.85 -3.62 -20.45
CA LYS A 146 -0.25 -4.22 -19.70
C LYS A 146 -1.54 -3.98 -20.46
N THR A 147 -2.31 -5.02 -20.71
CA THR A 147 -3.65 -4.93 -21.30
C THR A 147 -4.66 -5.52 -20.34
N GLU A 148 -5.68 -4.77 -20.05
CA GLU A 148 -6.83 -5.15 -19.24
C GLU A 148 -8.02 -5.43 -20.12
N TYR A 149 -8.72 -6.49 -19.82
CA TYR A 149 -9.95 -6.92 -20.45
C TYR A 149 -11.01 -7.03 -19.36
N VAL A 150 -12.01 -6.16 -19.38
CA VAL A 150 -13.16 -6.25 -18.48
C VAL A 150 -14.38 -6.60 -19.31
N TYR A 151 -15.09 -7.59 -18.87
CA TYR A 151 -16.35 -8.01 -19.47
C TYR A 151 -17.39 -8.17 -18.38
N SER A 152 -18.56 -7.58 -18.60
CA SER A 152 -19.75 -7.79 -17.79
C SER A 152 -20.88 -8.32 -18.67
N SER A 153 -21.39 -9.45 -18.28
CA SER A 153 -22.45 -10.16 -19.03
C SER A 153 -23.78 -9.41 -19.01
N ALA A 154 -24.57 -9.57 -20.06
CA ALA A 154 -25.93 -9.03 -20.15
C ALA A 154 -26.88 -9.61 -19.09
N ILE A 155 -26.58 -10.78 -18.57
CA ILE A 155 -27.42 -11.49 -17.58
C ILE A 155 -26.99 -11.27 -16.15
N HIS A 156 -25.96 -10.46 -15.94
CA HIS A 156 -25.38 -10.25 -14.62
C HIS A 156 -25.35 -8.77 -14.25
N GLY A 157 -25.68 -8.47 -12.98
CA GLY A 157 -25.51 -7.18 -12.34
C GLY A 157 -25.96 -5.98 -13.16
N ASP A 158 -25.02 -5.15 -13.52
CA ASP A 158 -25.29 -3.91 -14.26
C ASP A 158 -25.71 -4.11 -15.72
N GLY A 159 -25.49 -5.28 -16.27
CA GLY A 159 -25.77 -5.61 -17.67
C GLY A 159 -27.11 -6.30 -17.96
N GLN A 160 -28.03 -6.39 -17.02
CA GLN A 160 -29.21 -7.25 -17.13
C GLN A 160 -30.15 -6.95 -18.27
N LEU A 161 -30.43 -7.98 -19.07
CA LEU A 161 -31.63 -8.12 -19.88
C LEU A 161 -32.63 -9.02 -19.16
N LYS A 162 -33.90 -8.57 -19.09
CA LYS A 162 -34.94 -9.37 -18.46
C LYS A 162 -35.41 -10.53 -19.35
N PRO A 163 -35.38 -11.75 -18.81
CA PRO A 163 -36.02 -12.85 -19.52
C PRO A 163 -37.55 -12.79 -19.57
N TYR A 164 -38.24 -12.04 -18.68
CA TYR A 164 -39.69 -12.19 -18.47
C TYR A 164 -40.45 -10.87 -18.25
N GLY A 165 -40.25 -9.87 -19.11
CA GLY A 165 -41.21 -8.74 -19.24
C GLY A 165 -41.13 -7.60 -18.23
N VAL A 166 -40.26 -7.63 -17.28
CA VAL A 166 -40.01 -6.56 -16.32
C VAL A 166 -38.82 -5.68 -16.79
N THR A 167 -38.89 -4.35 -16.70
CA THR A 167 -37.90 -3.42 -17.24
C THR A 167 -36.61 -3.41 -16.45
N VAL A 168 -35.51 -3.93 -16.99
CA VAL A 168 -34.17 -3.84 -16.44
C VAL A 168 -33.31 -2.93 -17.29
N LYS A 169 -32.21 -2.44 -16.77
CA LYS A 169 -31.26 -1.61 -17.53
C LYS A 169 -31.07 -2.18 -18.93
N THR A 170 -31.48 -1.39 -19.91
CA THR A 170 -31.42 -1.75 -21.32
C THR A 170 -30.01 -1.66 -21.92
N SER A 171 -28.96 -1.63 -21.05
CA SER A 171 -27.58 -1.49 -21.51
C SER A 171 -27.07 -2.75 -22.23
N GLY A 172 -27.56 -3.93 -21.86
CA GLY A 172 -26.91 -5.18 -22.28
C GLY A 172 -25.58 -5.38 -21.58
N GLY A 173 -24.80 -6.37 -21.97
CA GLY A 173 -23.44 -6.58 -21.48
C GLY A 173 -22.49 -5.48 -21.93
N THR A 174 -21.36 -5.36 -21.25
CA THR A 174 -20.32 -4.34 -21.53
C THR A 174 -18.97 -4.99 -21.78
N ALA A 175 -18.16 -4.37 -22.63
CA ALA A 175 -16.75 -4.73 -22.81
C ALA A 175 -15.86 -3.50 -22.70
N THR A 176 -14.76 -3.65 -21.95
CA THR A 176 -13.73 -2.62 -21.81
C THR A 176 -12.38 -3.22 -22.18
N ARG A 177 -11.56 -2.42 -22.87
CA ARG A 177 -10.16 -2.75 -23.13
C ARG A 177 -9.29 -1.53 -22.81
N ASN A 178 -8.42 -1.70 -21.85
CA ASN A 178 -7.43 -0.71 -21.46
C ASN A 178 -6.04 -1.22 -21.80
N THR A 179 -5.22 -0.40 -22.41
CA THR A 179 -3.81 -0.75 -22.68
C THR A 179 -2.89 0.34 -22.18
N TRP A 180 -1.94 -0.04 -21.35
CA TRP A 180 -0.84 0.80 -20.89
C TRP A 180 0.47 0.27 -21.46
N ARG A 181 1.28 1.15 -22.00
CA ARG A 181 2.67 0.85 -22.33
C ARG A 181 3.57 1.86 -21.65
N THR A 182 4.49 1.35 -20.87
CA THR A 182 5.51 2.14 -20.17
C THR A 182 6.88 1.76 -20.72
N THR A 183 7.61 2.75 -21.23
CA THR A 183 9.00 2.57 -21.64
C THR A 183 9.86 3.51 -20.82
N SER A 184 10.88 2.97 -20.16
CA SER A 184 11.87 3.76 -19.43
C SER A 184 13.30 3.43 -19.86
N LEU A 185 14.11 4.46 -19.94
CA LEU A 185 15.54 4.36 -20.22
C LEU A 185 16.31 5.05 -19.10
N THR A 186 17.22 4.33 -18.48
CA THR A 186 18.20 4.90 -17.55
C THR A 186 19.59 4.76 -18.16
N TRP A 187 20.31 5.86 -18.30
CA TRP A 187 21.70 5.86 -18.78
C TRP A 187 22.61 6.50 -17.74
N ASN A 188 23.56 5.70 -17.23
CA ASN A 188 24.51 6.08 -16.19
C ASN A 188 25.93 6.09 -16.71
N ASN A 189 26.69 7.10 -16.32
CA ASN A 189 28.11 7.20 -16.53
C ASN A 189 28.76 7.50 -15.19
N VAL A 190 29.68 6.64 -14.74
CA VAL A 190 30.30 6.76 -13.42
C VAL A 190 31.81 6.59 -13.56
N LEU A 191 32.54 7.56 -13.01
CA LEU A 191 33.99 7.53 -12.88
C LEU A 191 34.33 7.25 -11.40
N ASN A 192 35.06 6.20 -11.13
CA ASN A 192 35.55 5.82 -9.81
C ASN A 192 37.06 5.86 -9.75
N TRP A 193 37.57 6.38 -8.65
CA TRP A 193 39.00 6.34 -8.32
C TRP A 193 39.20 5.86 -6.91
N ASP A 194 39.90 4.74 -6.77
CA ASP A 194 40.20 4.10 -5.49
C ASP A 194 41.71 4.09 -5.29
N LYS A 195 42.19 4.69 -4.18
CA LYS A 195 43.62 4.75 -3.92
C LYS A 195 43.91 4.71 -2.43
N THR A 196 44.92 3.93 -2.08
CA THR A 196 45.47 3.86 -0.73
C THR A 196 46.89 4.38 -0.70
N PHE A 197 47.18 5.30 0.23
CA PHE A 197 48.52 5.87 0.48
C PHE A 197 48.86 5.68 1.96
N GLY A 198 49.65 4.67 2.28
CA GLY A 198 49.92 4.29 3.66
C GLY A 198 48.60 3.97 4.41
N SER A 199 48.33 4.67 5.48
CA SER A 199 47.07 4.51 6.29
C SER A 199 45.87 5.26 5.70
N ASN A 200 46.01 5.98 4.59
CA ASN A 200 44.96 6.80 4.01
C ASN A 200 44.34 6.11 2.82
N THR A 201 43.07 5.88 2.80
CA THR A 201 42.28 5.34 1.68
C THR A 201 41.27 6.36 1.22
N PHE A 202 41.28 6.65 -0.08
CA PHE A 202 40.32 7.53 -0.75
C PHE A 202 39.52 6.74 -1.77
N ASN A 203 38.21 6.91 -1.77
CA ASN A 203 37.32 6.49 -2.83
C ASN A 203 36.59 7.73 -3.36
N VAL A 204 36.77 8.06 -4.62
CA VAL A 204 36.16 9.22 -5.27
C VAL A 204 35.29 8.74 -6.41
N MET A 205 34.07 9.19 -6.43
CA MET A 205 33.09 8.87 -7.48
C MET A 205 32.53 10.16 -8.06
N LEU A 206 32.50 10.24 -9.40
CA LEU A 206 31.76 11.26 -10.14
C LEU A 206 30.80 10.57 -11.10
N GLY A 207 29.59 11.08 -11.19
CA GLY A 207 28.58 10.42 -12.00
C GLY A 207 27.59 11.38 -12.67
N HIS A 208 27.01 10.85 -13.72
CA HIS A 208 25.94 11.46 -14.51
C HIS A 208 24.89 10.40 -14.78
N GLU A 209 23.60 10.75 -14.63
CA GLU A 209 22.47 9.89 -14.91
C GLU A 209 21.42 10.65 -15.74
N LEU A 210 20.92 9.99 -16.75
CA LEU A 210 19.73 10.40 -17.50
C LEU A 210 18.67 9.32 -17.35
N TYR A 211 17.51 9.72 -16.82
CA TYR A 211 16.31 8.88 -16.77
C TYR A 211 15.23 9.47 -17.67
N SER A 212 14.68 8.67 -18.55
CA SER A 212 13.55 9.01 -19.41
C SER A 212 12.44 8.00 -19.27
N TYR A 213 11.23 8.48 -19.06
CA TYR A 213 10.02 7.69 -18.88
C TYR A 213 8.95 8.17 -19.84
N ASN A 214 8.29 7.24 -20.50
CA ASN A 214 7.16 7.49 -21.37
C ASN A 214 6.07 6.46 -21.13
N LYS A 215 4.87 6.91 -20.76
CA LYS A 215 3.69 6.07 -20.54
C LYS A 215 2.59 6.48 -21.51
N THR A 216 2.04 5.52 -22.22
CA THR A 216 0.87 5.71 -23.08
C THR A 216 -0.28 4.87 -22.54
N TYR A 217 -1.46 5.39 -22.67
CA TYR A 217 -2.71 4.74 -22.30
C TYR A 217 -3.71 4.83 -23.45
N SER A 218 -4.44 3.79 -23.69
CA SER A 218 -5.63 3.79 -24.55
C SER A 218 -6.76 3.03 -23.86
N HIS A 219 -7.93 3.57 -23.94
CA HIS A 219 -9.18 3.06 -23.41
C HIS A 219 -10.19 2.88 -24.54
N SER A 220 -10.92 1.79 -24.49
CA SER A 220 -12.07 1.55 -25.36
C SER A 220 -13.14 0.84 -24.55
N TYR A 221 -14.38 1.28 -24.71
CA TYR A 221 -15.54 0.78 -24.01
C TYR A 221 -16.72 0.67 -24.97
N GLY A 222 -17.61 -0.26 -24.73
CA GLY A 222 -18.87 -0.36 -25.44
C GLY A 222 -19.89 -1.18 -24.67
N GLU A 223 -21.16 -0.96 -24.97
CA GLU A 223 -22.31 -1.60 -24.35
C GLU A 223 -23.16 -2.34 -25.39
N GLY A 224 -24.14 -3.11 -24.91
CA GLY A 224 -25.15 -3.75 -25.73
C GLY A 224 -24.73 -5.09 -26.30
N ILE A 225 -23.88 -5.82 -25.59
CA ILE A 225 -23.61 -7.23 -25.89
C ILE A 225 -24.82 -8.04 -25.45
N MET A 226 -25.44 -8.74 -26.42
CA MET A 226 -26.69 -9.47 -26.23
C MET A 226 -26.47 -10.97 -26.07
N GLN A 227 -25.35 -11.50 -26.55
CA GLN A 227 -25.05 -12.92 -26.56
C GLN A 227 -23.94 -13.24 -25.56
N MET A 228 -24.12 -14.34 -24.85
CA MET A 228 -23.07 -14.92 -24.00
C MET A 228 -21.89 -15.38 -24.87
N GLU A 229 -20.70 -15.49 -24.27
CA GLU A 229 -19.45 -15.90 -24.92
C GLU A 229 -18.92 -14.94 -26.00
N GLN A 230 -19.45 -13.71 -26.09
CA GLN A 230 -18.95 -12.65 -26.98
C GLN A 230 -18.29 -11.55 -26.22
N TYR A 231 -16.99 -11.64 -26.06
CA TYR A 231 -16.19 -10.76 -25.17
C TYR A 231 -15.51 -9.58 -25.88
N GLU A 232 -15.70 -9.48 -27.19
CA GLU A 232 -15.01 -8.49 -27.99
C GLU A 232 -15.78 -7.16 -28.10
N LEU A 233 -15.07 -6.04 -28.16
CA LEU A 233 -15.65 -4.72 -28.38
C LEU A 233 -16.49 -4.64 -29.66
N ALA A 234 -16.13 -5.42 -30.68
CA ALA A 234 -16.89 -5.49 -31.91
C ALA A 234 -18.32 -6.06 -31.73
N SER A 235 -18.59 -6.73 -30.63
CA SER A 235 -19.91 -7.28 -30.28
C SER A 235 -20.81 -6.27 -29.57
N THR A 236 -20.29 -5.10 -29.22
CA THR A 236 -21.04 -4.00 -28.59
C THR A 236 -21.86 -3.24 -29.65
N THR A 237 -23.03 -2.76 -29.29
CA THR A 237 -23.97 -2.14 -30.25
C THR A 237 -24.24 -0.66 -29.96
N LYS A 238 -23.82 -0.13 -28.81
CA LYS A 238 -24.10 1.25 -28.41
C LYS A 238 -23.08 1.77 -27.40
N ASN A 239 -23.13 3.09 -27.12
CA ASN A 239 -22.35 3.80 -26.10
C ASN A 239 -20.83 3.53 -26.21
N TRP A 240 -20.30 3.64 -27.44
CA TRP A 240 -18.86 3.48 -27.64
C TRP A 240 -18.10 4.68 -27.11
N GLU A 241 -17.09 4.40 -26.29
CA GLU A 241 -16.17 5.41 -25.77
C GLU A 241 -14.74 5.03 -26.15
N SER A 242 -13.95 6.04 -26.47
CA SER A 242 -12.52 5.88 -26.68
C SER A 242 -11.76 7.09 -26.18
N SER A 243 -10.69 6.84 -25.45
CA SER A 243 -9.80 7.89 -24.96
C SER A 243 -8.35 7.44 -24.97
N SER A 244 -7.44 8.39 -25.00
CA SER A 244 -6.02 8.08 -24.91
C SER A 244 -5.24 9.28 -24.36
N TRP A 245 -4.10 8.98 -23.73
CA TRP A 245 -3.16 10.01 -23.28
C TRP A 245 -1.72 9.50 -23.32
N ARG A 246 -0.78 10.43 -23.21
CA ARG A 246 0.65 10.16 -23.14
C ARG A 246 1.31 11.04 -22.10
N ASN A 247 2.02 10.42 -21.19
CA ASN A 247 2.82 11.07 -20.16
C ASN A 247 4.30 10.86 -20.41
N ARG A 248 5.09 11.93 -20.24
CA ARG A 248 6.56 11.88 -20.34
C ARG A 248 7.18 12.51 -19.11
N TYR A 249 8.26 11.91 -18.65
CA TYR A 249 9.04 12.40 -17.53
C TYR A 249 10.52 12.21 -17.83
N THR A 250 11.34 13.20 -17.48
CA THR A 250 12.79 13.14 -17.64
C THR A 250 13.45 13.69 -16.38
N LEU A 251 14.47 12.98 -15.92
CA LEU A 251 15.34 13.40 -14.83
C LEU A 251 16.79 13.38 -15.32
N LEU A 252 17.49 14.50 -15.12
CA LEU A 252 18.93 14.62 -15.42
C LEU A 252 19.66 14.91 -14.12
N SER A 253 20.68 14.11 -13.82
CA SER A 253 21.39 14.16 -12.55
C SER A 253 22.89 14.20 -12.74
N PHE A 254 23.57 14.99 -11.91
CA PHE A 254 25.02 15.01 -11.74
C PHE A 254 25.33 14.78 -10.27
N PHE A 255 26.27 13.90 -9.96
CA PHE A 255 26.61 13.59 -8.59
C PHE A 255 28.09 13.28 -8.39
N GLY A 256 28.55 13.52 -7.18
CA GLY A 256 29.89 13.18 -6.74
C GLY A 256 29.89 12.72 -5.30
N LYS A 257 30.81 11.83 -4.97
CA LYS A 257 31.03 11.29 -3.62
C LYS A 257 32.50 11.15 -3.34
N VAL A 258 32.90 11.43 -2.11
CA VAL A 258 34.24 11.17 -1.58
C VAL A 258 34.09 10.42 -0.27
N ASP A 259 34.72 9.25 -0.19
CA ASP A 259 34.89 8.51 1.05
C ASP A 259 36.38 8.54 1.42
N TYR A 260 36.66 8.90 2.64
CA TYR A 260 37.99 8.92 3.22
C TYR A 260 38.04 8.02 4.45
N ASN A 261 39.05 7.20 4.54
CA ASN A 261 39.30 6.32 5.66
C ASN A 261 40.78 6.50 6.09
N TRP A 262 40.97 6.80 7.38
CA TRP A 262 42.29 6.84 8.01
C TRP A 262 42.46 5.68 8.99
N ASP A 263 43.42 4.86 8.73
CA ASP A 263 43.89 3.75 9.58
C ASP A 263 42.78 2.75 9.98
N ASN A 264 41.71 2.66 9.20
CA ASN A 264 40.48 1.92 9.52
C ASN A 264 39.85 2.29 10.86
N LYS A 265 40.14 3.52 11.35
CA LYS A 265 39.62 4.08 12.60
C LYS A 265 38.60 5.21 12.35
N TYR A 266 38.96 6.12 11.47
CA TYR A 266 38.14 7.31 11.19
C TYR A 266 37.69 7.29 9.74
N TYR A 267 36.39 7.43 9.56
CA TYR A 267 35.78 7.41 8.25
C TYR A 267 34.98 8.72 8.06
N ILE A 268 35.15 9.35 6.93
CA ILE A 268 34.40 10.54 6.52
C ILE A 268 33.87 10.27 5.12
N SER A 269 32.57 10.54 4.91
CA SER A 269 31.92 10.46 3.62
C SER A 269 31.21 11.77 3.32
N ALA A 270 31.36 12.28 2.11
CA ALA A 270 30.63 13.44 1.63
C ALA A 270 30.09 13.20 0.23
N SER A 271 28.85 13.57 -0.05
CA SER A 271 28.25 13.50 -1.36
C SER A 271 27.49 14.76 -1.72
N LEU A 272 27.44 15.07 -3.01
CA LEU A 272 26.64 16.11 -3.62
C LEU A 272 25.92 15.55 -4.84
N ARG A 273 24.62 15.84 -4.97
CA ARG A 273 23.81 15.50 -6.13
C ARG A 273 22.98 16.70 -6.57
N ARG A 274 22.95 16.94 -7.85
CA ARG A 274 22.12 17.96 -8.50
C ARG A 274 21.20 17.29 -9.51
N ASP A 275 19.88 17.40 -9.27
CA ASP A 275 18.84 16.75 -10.07
C ASP A 275 17.96 17.79 -10.75
N GLY A 276 17.71 17.61 -12.06
CA GLY A 276 16.81 18.44 -12.85
C GLY A 276 15.60 17.63 -13.32
N SER A 277 14.43 17.93 -12.77
CA SER A 277 13.17 17.23 -13.06
C SER A 277 12.31 18.00 -14.05
N SER A 278 11.75 17.29 -15.04
CA SER A 278 10.79 17.87 -16.00
C SER A 278 9.41 18.16 -15.39
N ARG A 279 9.16 17.75 -14.15
CA ARG A 279 7.90 18.03 -13.43
C ARG A 279 7.78 19.47 -12.98
N PHE A 280 8.90 20.19 -12.91
CA PHE A 280 8.95 21.59 -12.50
C PHE A 280 9.29 22.53 -13.66
N SER A 281 8.94 23.78 -13.49
CA SER A 281 9.25 24.85 -14.47
C SER A 281 10.77 24.97 -14.71
N PRO A 282 11.21 25.54 -15.83
CA PRO A 282 12.64 25.75 -16.12
C PRO A 282 13.41 26.41 -14.98
N ASP A 283 12.79 27.34 -14.27
CA ASP A 283 13.41 28.12 -13.19
C ASP A 283 13.49 27.36 -11.87
N SER A 284 12.59 26.39 -11.62
CA SER A 284 12.47 25.64 -10.34
C SER A 284 12.90 24.18 -10.45
N ARG A 285 13.29 23.69 -11.63
CA ARG A 285 13.53 22.24 -11.89
C ARG A 285 14.74 21.65 -11.18
N TRP A 286 15.73 22.47 -10.79
CA TRP A 286 16.99 21.98 -10.24
C TRP A 286 16.97 21.93 -8.73
N GLY A 287 17.12 20.74 -8.16
CA GLY A 287 17.36 20.50 -6.73
C GLY A 287 18.83 20.17 -6.46
N ASN A 288 19.37 20.67 -5.36
CA ASN A 288 20.70 20.33 -4.88
C ASN A 288 20.58 19.59 -3.56
N PHE A 289 21.17 18.41 -3.50
CA PHE A 289 21.11 17.51 -2.34
C PHE A 289 22.51 17.10 -1.95
N PHE A 290 22.78 17.06 -0.66
CA PHE A 290 24.09 16.70 -0.17
C PHE A 290 23.99 15.82 1.08
N SER A 291 25.03 15.05 1.35
CA SER A 291 25.17 14.33 2.60
C SER A 291 26.60 14.38 3.11
N VAL A 292 26.72 14.34 4.43
CA VAL A 292 27.98 14.18 5.13
C VAL A 292 27.80 13.16 6.24
N GLY A 293 28.77 12.29 6.42
CA GLY A 293 28.79 11.29 7.49
C GLY A 293 30.19 11.11 8.03
N ALA A 294 30.27 10.81 9.31
CA ALA A 294 31.52 10.44 9.98
C ALA A 294 31.29 9.20 10.84
N SER A 295 32.32 8.37 10.93
CA SER A 295 32.32 7.23 11.85
C SER A 295 33.68 7.11 12.52
N TRP A 296 33.65 6.88 13.83
CA TRP A 296 34.81 6.62 14.66
C TRP A 296 34.75 5.20 15.22
N ARG A 297 35.70 4.38 14.84
CA ARG A 297 35.83 3.01 15.33
C ARG A 297 36.64 3.01 16.63
N ILE A 298 35.96 3.22 17.73
CA ILE A 298 36.54 3.36 19.08
C ILE A 298 37.34 2.11 19.48
N SER A 299 36.84 0.92 19.13
CA SER A 299 37.49 -0.34 19.45
C SER A 299 38.86 -0.55 18.80
N LYS A 300 39.29 0.34 17.88
CA LYS A 300 40.62 0.32 17.27
C LYS A 300 41.60 1.29 17.91
N GLU A 301 41.15 2.01 18.94
CA GLU A 301 42.03 2.94 19.68
C GLU A 301 42.91 2.20 20.67
N LYS A 302 44.12 2.76 20.91
CA LYS A 302 45.11 2.14 21.81
C LYS A 302 44.59 1.92 23.24
N PHE A 303 43.73 2.79 23.74
CA PHE A 303 43.14 2.65 25.09
C PHE A 303 42.07 1.54 25.18
N MET A 304 41.68 0.91 24.04
CA MET A 304 40.77 -0.20 23.98
C MET A 304 41.46 -1.56 23.72
N GLU A 305 42.78 -1.57 23.47
CA GLU A 305 43.53 -2.79 23.09
C GLU A 305 43.47 -3.89 24.15
N ASP A 306 43.39 -3.53 25.44
CA ASP A 306 43.31 -4.48 26.55
C ASP A 306 41.89 -5.04 26.80
N LEU A 307 40.89 -4.55 26.08
CA LEU A 307 39.49 -4.94 26.22
C LEU A 307 39.09 -5.98 25.17
N GLU A 308 39.70 -7.18 25.23
CA GLU A 308 39.52 -8.26 24.27
C GLU A 308 38.07 -8.74 24.11
N TRP A 309 37.18 -8.46 25.05
CA TRP A 309 35.76 -8.81 25.00
C TRP A 309 34.96 -7.85 24.14
N ILE A 310 35.51 -6.75 23.67
CA ILE A 310 34.89 -5.79 22.76
C ILE A 310 35.42 -6.03 21.35
N ASP A 311 34.64 -6.70 20.53
CA ASP A 311 35.01 -6.99 19.12
C ASP A 311 34.88 -5.74 18.24
N ASN A 312 33.85 -4.93 18.46
CA ASN A 312 33.62 -3.67 17.78
C ASN A 312 32.86 -2.70 18.66
N LEU A 313 33.29 -1.46 18.64
CA LEU A 313 32.58 -0.31 19.19
C LEU A 313 32.82 0.86 18.26
N SER A 314 31.74 1.36 17.61
CA SER A 314 31.83 2.43 16.63
C SER A 314 30.71 3.45 16.85
N LEU A 315 31.07 4.72 16.89
CA LEU A 315 30.13 5.84 16.89
C LEU A 315 30.05 6.41 15.50
N ARG A 316 28.83 6.55 14.96
CA ARG A 316 28.60 7.18 13.65
C ARG A 316 27.55 8.27 13.74
N GLY A 317 27.72 9.29 12.90
CA GLY A 317 26.74 10.34 12.73
C GLY A 317 26.65 10.73 11.29
N SER A 318 25.46 11.08 10.82
CA SER A 318 25.25 11.56 9.46
C SER A 318 24.17 12.63 9.38
N TYR A 319 24.33 13.50 8.41
CA TYR A 319 23.34 14.45 7.96
C TYR A 319 23.22 14.38 6.45
N GLY A 320 22.01 14.39 5.94
CA GLY A 320 21.79 14.37 4.51
C GLY A 320 20.47 14.98 4.10
N THR A 321 20.43 15.39 2.85
CA THR A 321 19.22 15.91 2.20
C THR A 321 18.90 15.07 0.97
N SER A 322 17.61 14.85 0.71
CA SER A 322 17.11 14.23 -0.52
C SER A 322 15.89 14.99 -1.02
N GLY A 323 15.61 14.92 -2.32
CA GLY A 323 14.45 15.53 -2.95
C GLY A 323 13.35 14.53 -3.25
N ASN A 324 12.11 15.02 -3.24
CA ASN A 324 10.97 14.33 -3.83
C ASN A 324 10.31 15.29 -4.85
N ASP A 325 10.05 14.79 -6.05
CA ASP A 325 9.37 15.54 -7.12
C ASP A 325 8.01 14.94 -7.49
N LYS A 326 7.59 13.88 -6.79
CA LYS A 326 6.37 13.15 -7.10
C LYS A 326 5.15 13.84 -6.49
N LEU A 327 4.27 14.32 -7.37
CA LEU A 327 2.96 14.81 -6.98
C LEU A 327 1.99 13.65 -6.80
N ILE A 328 1.23 13.69 -5.70
CA ILE A 328 0.19 12.69 -5.43
C ILE A 328 -1.10 13.17 -6.10
N PRO A 329 -1.69 12.38 -7.02
CA PRO A 329 -2.99 12.71 -7.59
C PRO A 329 -4.04 12.76 -6.48
N ARG A 330 -4.89 13.78 -6.53
CA ARG A 330 -6.05 13.83 -5.63
C ARG A 330 -7.02 12.72 -6.02
N ASN A 331 -7.39 11.88 -5.07
CA ASN A 331 -8.56 11.03 -5.19
C ASN A 331 -9.80 11.93 -5.04
N THR A 332 -10.43 12.32 -6.15
CA THR A 332 -11.58 13.24 -6.17
C THR A 332 -12.89 12.62 -5.71
N GLY A 333 -12.87 11.37 -5.23
CA GLY A 333 -14.06 10.68 -4.73
C GLY A 333 -15.07 10.25 -5.82
N THR A 334 -14.82 10.62 -7.07
CA THR A 334 -15.72 10.30 -8.21
C THR A 334 -15.41 8.96 -8.88
N GLY A 335 -14.57 8.12 -8.27
CA GLY A 335 -14.29 6.76 -8.74
C GLY A 335 -13.50 6.63 -10.04
N THR A 336 -13.17 7.74 -10.70
CA THR A 336 -12.53 7.74 -12.02
C THR A 336 -11.06 8.21 -12.01
N SER A 337 -10.52 8.63 -10.87
CA SER A 337 -9.07 8.86 -10.79
C SER A 337 -8.37 7.52 -10.60
N SER A 338 -7.97 6.90 -11.68
CA SER A 338 -7.04 5.79 -11.62
C SER A 338 -5.73 6.28 -10.96
N ALA A 339 -5.10 5.43 -10.16
CA ALA A 339 -3.75 5.66 -9.63
C ALA A 339 -2.71 5.92 -10.75
N ASP A 340 -3.16 5.86 -12.00
CA ASP A 340 -2.40 6.05 -13.23
C ASP A 340 -2.36 7.51 -13.72
N ASP A 341 -3.15 8.42 -13.14
CA ASP A 341 -3.15 9.84 -13.49
C ASP A 341 -1.98 10.58 -12.79
N GLU A 342 -0.76 10.29 -13.20
CA GLU A 342 0.41 11.04 -12.74
C GLU A 342 0.35 12.50 -13.17
N ILE A 343 0.41 13.42 -12.21
CA ILE A 343 0.55 14.86 -12.50
C ILE A 343 2.01 15.14 -12.82
N LEU A 344 2.33 15.31 -14.11
CA LEU A 344 3.72 15.48 -14.56
C LEU A 344 4.12 16.93 -14.79
N TYR A 345 3.16 17.84 -15.01
CA TYR A 345 3.43 19.23 -15.38
C TYR A 345 2.50 20.19 -14.64
N ALA A 346 2.42 20.06 -13.31
CA ALA A 346 1.55 20.91 -12.49
C ALA A 346 1.89 22.42 -12.59
N TYR A 347 3.10 22.75 -13.02
CA TYR A 347 3.50 24.15 -13.27
C TYR A 347 2.80 24.77 -14.47
N GLN A 348 2.16 23.97 -15.34
CA GLN A 348 1.36 24.41 -16.48
C GLN A 348 -0.13 24.37 -16.13
N GLY A 349 -0.87 25.36 -16.63
CA GLY A 349 -2.33 25.32 -16.61
C GLY A 349 -2.85 24.51 -17.80
N TYR A 350 -3.74 23.57 -17.53
CA TYR A 350 -4.39 22.78 -18.58
C TYR A 350 -5.81 23.24 -18.81
N TYR A 351 -6.25 23.07 -20.04
CA TYR A 351 -7.63 23.25 -20.48
C TYR A 351 -8.20 21.91 -20.91
N THR A 352 -9.49 21.72 -20.70
CA THR A 352 -10.25 20.62 -21.26
C THR A 352 -11.26 21.14 -22.26
N SER A 353 -11.62 20.30 -23.25
CA SER A 353 -12.70 20.64 -24.16
C SER A 353 -14.02 20.75 -23.42
N ASP A 354 -14.83 21.72 -23.81
CA ASP A 354 -16.16 21.95 -23.28
C ASP A 354 -17.12 22.26 -24.45
N ASN A 355 -18.39 22.08 -24.21
CA ASN A 355 -19.43 22.39 -25.18
C ASN A 355 -20.38 23.42 -24.55
N LEU A 356 -20.28 24.67 -25.04
CA LEU A 356 -21.16 25.71 -24.57
C LEU A 356 -22.23 25.99 -25.67
N TYR A 357 -23.47 25.61 -25.37
CA TYR A 357 -24.61 25.75 -26.29
C TYR A 357 -24.39 25.19 -27.70
N GLY A 358 -23.75 24.00 -27.77
CA GLY A 358 -23.45 23.37 -29.06
C GLY A 358 -22.15 23.84 -29.76
N ASN A 359 -21.45 24.81 -29.22
CA ASN A 359 -20.18 25.29 -29.74
C ASN A 359 -19.01 24.68 -28.98
N ALA A 360 -18.02 24.17 -29.69
CA ALA A 360 -16.80 23.67 -29.12
C ALA A 360 -16.01 24.80 -28.43
N GLY A 361 -15.65 24.60 -27.20
CA GLY A 361 -14.90 25.55 -26.39
C GLY A 361 -13.88 24.85 -25.49
N TYR A 362 -13.21 25.64 -24.66
CA TYR A 362 -12.26 25.16 -23.67
C TYR A 362 -12.54 25.80 -22.31
N LYS A 363 -12.44 25.00 -21.25
CA LYS A 363 -12.48 25.50 -19.87
C LYS A 363 -11.20 25.12 -19.11
N PRO A 364 -10.76 25.91 -18.12
CA PRO A 364 -9.63 25.53 -17.28
C PRO A 364 -9.88 24.18 -16.58
N LYS A 365 -8.91 23.26 -16.67
CA LYS A 365 -8.90 21.98 -15.98
C LYS A 365 -8.01 22.03 -14.74
N THR A 366 -6.87 22.75 -14.84
CA THR A 366 -5.92 22.93 -13.73
C THR A 366 -5.40 24.35 -13.71
N ILE A 367 -5.01 24.82 -12.53
CA ILE A 367 -4.35 26.11 -12.31
C ILE A 367 -2.84 25.89 -12.40
N ALA A 368 -2.16 26.77 -13.14
CA ALA A 368 -0.70 26.77 -13.25
C ALA A 368 -0.03 27.13 -11.92
N THR A 369 1.04 26.42 -11.58
CA THR A 369 1.88 26.70 -10.40
C THR A 369 3.36 26.73 -10.78
N PRO A 370 3.83 27.80 -11.44
CA PRO A 370 5.20 27.90 -11.96
C PRO A 370 6.28 27.88 -10.87
N ASP A 371 5.94 28.29 -9.65
CA ASP A 371 6.86 28.33 -8.51
C ASP A 371 6.99 26.99 -7.77
N LEU A 372 6.30 25.96 -8.25
CA LEU A 372 6.38 24.63 -7.68
C LEU A 372 7.82 24.09 -7.73
N LYS A 373 8.34 23.63 -6.60
CA LYS A 373 9.73 23.19 -6.44
C LYS A 373 9.81 21.84 -5.75
N TRP A 374 11.01 21.31 -5.65
CA TRP A 374 11.32 20.07 -4.94
C TRP A 374 10.89 20.12 -3.46
N GLU A 375 10.20 19.09 -3.02
CA GLU A 375 10.08 18.78 -1.60
C GLU A 375 11.43 18.32 -1.10
N LYS A 376 11.88 18.83 0.05
CA LYS A 376 13.18 18.55 0.64
C LYS A 376 13.04 17.71 1.90
N ASN A 377 13.69 16.57 1.92
CA ASN A 377 13.80 15.70 3.10
C ASN A 377 15.18 15.85 3.71
N GLU A 378 15.24 16.30 4.97
CA GLU A 378 16.47 16.42 5.76
C GLU A 378 16.49 15.31 6.80
N GLN A 379 17.59 14.58 6.89
CA GLN A 379 17.74 13.46 7.81
C GLN A 379 19.00 13.61 8.65
N TYR A 380 18.86 13.39 9.94
CA TYR A 380 19.95 13.37 10.93
C TYR A 380 19.93 12.02 11.64
N ASN A 381 21.07 11.37 11.70
CA ASN A 381 21.23 10.09 12.39
C ASN A 381 22.45 10.15 13.29
N ILE A 382 22.33 9.56 14.49
CA ILE A 382 23.47 9.23 15.36
C ILE A 382 23.28 7.80 15.83
N ALA A 383 24.33 6.99 15.74
CA ALA A 383 24.25 5.58 16.09
C ALA A 383 25.52 5.09 16.78
N LEU A 384 25.32 4.13 17.69
CA LEU A 384 26.36 3.35 18.32
C LEU A 384 26.23 1.90 17.86
N ASP A 385 27.24 1.43 17.13
CA ASP A 385 27.37 0.03 16.73
C ASP A 385 28.30 -0.68 17.71
N PHE A 386 27.87 -1.84 18.22
CA PHE A 386 28.64 -2.60 19.19
C PHE A 386 28.68 -4.10 18.86
N SER A 387 29.76 -4.76 19.25
CA SER A 387 29.89 -6.22 19.23
C SER A 387 30.75 -6.67 20.40
N PHE A 388 30.28 -7.67 21.13
CA PHE A 388 30.87 -8.17 22.35
C PHE A 388 30.99 -9.69 22.32
N LEU A 389 32.15 -10.22 22.76
CA LEU A 389 32.43 -11.64 22.99
C LEU A 389 32.18 -12.52 21.76
N ASN A 390 32.17 -11.95 20.53
CA ASN A 390 31.76 -12.64 19.29
C ASN A 390 30.38 -13.33 19.41
N ARG A 391 29.49 -12.79 20.27
CA ARG A 391 28.18 -13.37 20.57
C ARG A 391 27.02 -12.39 20.56
N ILE A 392 27.27 -11.14 20.88
CA ILE A 392 26.25 -10.11 20.94
C ILE A 392 26.72 -8.97 20.07
N SER A 393 25.91 -8.58 19.11
CA SER A 393 26.13 -7.39 18.29
C SER A 393 24.85 -6.62 18.12
N GLY A 394 24.95 -5.33 17.89
CA GLY A 394 23.78 -4.51 17.70
C GLY A 394 24.09 -3.08 17.35
N THR A 395 23.04 -2.34 17.13
CA THR A 395 23.05 -0.91 16.83
C THR A 395 21.94 -0.23 17.63
N VAL A 396 22.26 0.87 18.28
CA VAL A 396 21.29 1.83 18.80
C VAL A 396 21.40 3.07 17.97
N GLU A 397 20.31 3.48 17.35
CA GLU A 397 20.27 4.66 16.48
C GLU A 397 19.16 5.61 16.90
N TYR A 398 19.45 6.90 16.99
CA TYR A 398 18.47 7.98 17.02
C TYR A 398 18.42 8.62 15.65
N TYR A 399 17.22 8.76 15.11
CA TYR A 399 16.99 9.42 13.83
C TYR A 399 15.97 10.54 13.96
N THR A 400 16.10 11.53 13.09
CA THR A 400 15.05 12.50 12.79
C THR A 400 15.05 12.79 11.30
N ARG A 401 13.86 12.83 10.71
CA ARG A 401 13.61 13.15 9.31
C ARG A 401 12.58 14.27 9.23
N ASN A 402 12.98 15.38 8.63
CA ASN A 402 12.13 16.54 8.38
C ASN A 402 11.81 16.62 6.89
N SER A 403 10.55 16.47 6.53
CA SER A 403 10.05 16.74 5.18
C SER A 403 9.57 18.18 5.13
N LYS A 404 10.19 18.99 4.30
CA LYS A 404 9.92 20.43 4.12
C LYS A 404 9.40 20.70 2.74
N ASP A 405 8.63 21.80 2.61
CA ASP A 405 8.04 22.18 1.34
C ASP A 405 7.26 21.04 0.69
N LEU A 406 6.40 20.35 1.47
CA LEU A 406 5.66 19.18 1.00
C LEU A 406 4.87 19.49 -0.26
N LEU A 407 4.91 18.59 -1.22
CA LEU A 407 4.10 18.67 -2.45
C LEU A 407 2.66 18.29 -2.11
N TYR A 408 1.78 19.28 -2.12
CA TYR A 408 0.41 19.15 -1.62
C TYR A 408 -0.60 19.78 -2.59
N TYR A 409 -1.81 19.20 -2.67
CA TYR A 409 -2.92 19.76 -3.41
C TYR A 409 -3.78 20.64 -2.50
N LYS A 410 -3.77 21.95 -2.74
CA LYS A 410 -4.59 22.91 -2.00
C LYS A 410 -5.93 23.11 -2.70
N ALA A 411 -7.02 22.74 -2.01
CA ALA A 411 -8.37 22.97 -2.49
C ALA A 411 -8.74 24.46 -2.41
N LEU A 412 -9.45 24.96 -3.41
CA LEU A 412 -9.99 26.32 -3.43
C LEU A 412 -11.41 26.35 -2.86
N PRO A 413 -11.80 27.45 -2.16
CA PRO A 413 -13.19 27.71 -1.85
C PRO A 413 -14.04 27.68 -3.13
N LEU A 414 -15.30 27.27 -3.04
CA LEU A 414 -16.22 27.19 -4.18
C LEU A 414 -16.29 28.50 -4.99
N SER A 415 -16.20 29.65 -4.32
CA SER A 415 -16.22 30.97 -4.94
C SER A 415 -14.97 31.28 -5.78
N ALA A 416 -13.87 30.56 -5.58
CA ALA A 416 -12.60 30.78 -6.30
C ALA A 416 -12.29 29.67 -7.32
N GLN A 417 -13.17 28.68 -7.47
CA GLN A 417 -13.03 27.61 -8.44
C GLN A 417 -13.36 28.11 -9.85
N VAL A 418 -12.59 27.69 -10.85
CA VAL A 418 -12.75 28.09 -12.25
C VAL A 418 -12.77 26.86 -13.14
N GLY A 419 -13.85 26.65 -13.88
CA GLY A 419 -14.03 25.46 -14.72
C GLY A 419 -14.00 24.19 -13.89
N ASP A 420 -13.15 23.23 -14.26
CA ASP A 420 -12.94 21.98 -13.50
C ASP A 420 -11.80 22.11 -12.47
N ALA A 421 -11.15 23.27 -12.40
CA ALA A 421 -10.05 23.52 -11.47
C ALA A 421 -10.57 23.81 -10.05
N THR A 422 -10.61 22.79 -9.22
CA THR A 422 -11.07 22.86 -7.82
C THR A 422 -9.96 23.18 -6.81
N GLY A 423 -8.71 23.32 -7.29
CA GLY A 423 -7.52 23.57 -6.48
C GLY A 423 -6.26 23.52 -7.33
N PHE A 424 -5.12 23.59 -6.68
CA PHE A 424 -3.82 23.56 -7.32
C PHE A 424 -2.75 22.87 -6.46
N ASN A 425 -1.68 22.42 -7.11
CA ASN A 425 -0.53 21.83 -6.41
C ASN A 425 0.41 22.94 -5.93
N THR A 426 0.90 22.85 -4.71
CA THR A 426 1.82 23.81 -4.12
C THR A 426 2.75 23.13 -3.13
N ASN A 427 3.83 23.82 -2.75
CA ASN A 427 4.66 23.39 -1.63
C ASN A 427 4.06 23.93 -0.33
N LEU A 428 3.59 23.04 0.55
CA LEU A 428 2.84 23.43 1.73
C LEU A 428 3.17 22.55 2.93
N GLY A 429 3.62 23.19 4.02
CA GLY A 429 3.79 22.54 5.31
C GLY A 429 5.09 21.73 5.46
N ASN A 430 5.37 21.39 6.73
CA ASN A 430 6.51 20.57 7.10
C ASN A 430 6.07 19.48 8.07
N ILE A 431 6.68 18.30 7.94
CA ILE A 431 6.43 17.14 8.81
C ILE A 431 7.75 16.63 9.36
N GLN A 432 7.77 16.27 10.63
CA GLN A 432 8.89 15.62 11.30
C GLN A 432 8.52 14.20 11.69
N ASN A 433 9.43 13.26 11.41
CA ASN A 433 9.42 11.90 11.93
C ASN A 433 10.71 11.71 12.74
N ARG A 434 10.60 11.23 13.99
CA ARG A 434 11.75 10.97 14.86
C ARG A 434 11.53 9.74 15.71
N GLY A 435 12.62 9.08 16.05
CA GLY A 435 12.54 7.88 16.87
C GLY A 435 13.89 7.31 17.25
N VAL A 436 13.83 6.21 17.96
CA VAL A 436 14.99 5.38 18.34
C VAL A 436 14.80 4.01 17.72
N GLU A 437 15.86 3.48 17.13
CA GLU A 437 15.92 2.12 16.58
C GLU A 437 16.97 1.32 17.36
N LEU A 438 16.61 0.08 17.68
CA LEU A 438 17.49 -0.90 18.31
C LEU A 438 17.49 -2.17 17.47
N THR A 439 18.67 -2.58 17.01
CA THR A 439 18.92 -3.90 16.44
C THR A 439 19.83 -4.66 17.38
N LEU A 440 19.47 -5.90 17.71
CA LEU A 440 20.28 -6.76 18.56
C LEU A 440 20.33 -8.16 17.97
N ASN A 441 21.55 -8.65 17.72
CA ASN A 441 21.79 -10.04 17.32
C ASN A 441 22.59 -10.70 18.45
N ALA A 442 22.12 -11.85 18.91
CA ALA A 442 22.78 -12.56 19.99
C ALA A 442 22.88 -14.07 19.66
N VAL A 443 23.96 -14.69 20.11
CA VAL A 443 24.18 -16.13 20.09
C VAL A 443 24.37 -16.61 21.54
N PRO A 444 23.29 -16.71 22.34
CA PRO A 444 23.39 -17.06 23.75
C PRO A 444 24.07 -18.39 24.00
N VAL A 445 23.78 -19.36 23.14
CA VAL A 445 24.34 -20.72 23.24
C VAL A 445 24.92 -21.14 21.90
N ARG A 446 26.18 -21.55 21.91
CA ARG A 446 26.86 -22.18 20.77
C ARG A 446 27.72 -23.33 21.30
N THR A 447 27.31 -24.54 20.95
CA THR A 447 28.03 -25.79 21.21
C THR A 447 28.28 -26.52 19.91
N LYS A 448 28.96 -27.65 19.94
CA LYS A 448 29.20 -28.48 18.74
C LYS A 448 27.90 -28.93 18.07
N ASN A 449 26.85 -29.21 18.86
CA ASN A 449 25.63 -29.83 18.38
C ASN A 449 24.39 -28.90 18.48
N PHE A 450 24.49 -27.80 19.23
CA PHE A 450 23.37 -26.90 19.46
C PHE A 450 23.78 -25.44 19.32
N GLN A 451 23.01 -24.66 18.57
CA GLN A 451 23.16 -23.22 18.45
C GLN A 451 21.79 -22.55 18.59
N TRP A 452 21.76 -21.50 19.37
CA TRP A 452 20.60 -20.61 19.51
C TRP A 452 21.00 -19.22 19.08
N ASN A 453 20.29 -18.64 18.11
CA ASN A 453 20.43 -17.25 17.68
C ASN A 453 19.14 -16.49 17.99
N ILE A 454 19.30 -15.25 18.40
CA ILE A 454 18.24 -14.28 18.63
C ILE A 454 18.51 -13.07 17.76
N ASP A 455 17.52 -12.66 16.96
CA ASP A 455 17.53 -11.39 16.21
C ASP A 455 16.34 -10.57 16.70
N PHE A 456 16.63 -9.41 17.26
CA PHE A 456 15.64 -8.48 17.80
C PHE A 456 15.77 -7.12 17.12
N ASN A 457 14.63 -6.59 16.65
CA ASN A 457 14.53 -5.24 16.11
C ASN A 457 13.38 -4.52 16.81
N PHE A 458 13.62 -3.29 17.20
CA PHE A 458 12.64 -2.43 17.82
C PHE A 458 12.79 -1.01 17.33
N SER A 459 11.67 -0.35 17.01
CA SER A 459 11.64 1.04 16.55
C SER A 459 10.53 1.80 17.24
N THR A 460 10.82 3.03 17.64
CA THR A 460 9.82 4.01 18.05
C THR A 460 9.62 5.03 16.96
N LEU A 461 8.41 5.60 16.87
CA LEU A 461 8.09 6.62 15.89
C LEU A 461 7.19 7.70 16.51
N LYS A 462 7.62 8.96 16.41
CA LYS A 462 6.76 10.13 16.59
C LYS A 462 6.67 10.89 15.28
N ASN A 463 5.48 10.98 14.73
CA ASN A 463 5.14 11.80 13.57
C ASN A 463 4.47 13.10 14.04
N GLU A 464 4.85 14.24 13.48
CA GLU A 464 4.38 15.56 13.92
C GLU A 464 4.39 16.54 12.75
N VAL A 465 3.28 17.26 12.53
CA VAL A 465 3.22 18.43 11.64
C VAL A 465 3.92 19.58 12.37
N THR A 466 4.99 20.11 11.79
CA THR A 466 5.80 21.16 12.42
C THR A 466 5.52 22.56 11.87
N TYR A 467 4.89 22.65 10.71
CA TYR A 467 4.48 23.91 10.10
C TYR A 467 3.32 23.70 9.11
N LEU A 468 2.32 24.55 9.17
CA LEU A 468 1.14 24.54 8.32
C LEU A 468 0.67 25.98 8.02
N PRO A 469 0.93 26.54 6.83
CA PRO A 469 0.76 28.00 6.56
C PRO A 469 -0.66 28.52 6.71
N ASP A 470 -1.67 27.71 6.41
CA ASP A 470 -3.08 28.14 6.43
C ASP A 470 -3.82 27.75 7.72
N GLY A 471 -3.07 27.33 8.76
CA GLY A 471 -3.63 26.83 10.00
C GLY A 471 -4.22 25.43 9.88
N ALA A 472 -5.01 25.04 10.90
CA ALA A 472 -5.58 23.70 10.97
C ALA A 472 -6.79 23.54 10.05
N TYR A 473 -6.94 22.34 9.47
CA TYR A 473 -8.15 21.97 8.74
C TYR A 473 -8.55 20.51 9.00
N THR A 474 -9.85 20.27 8.90
CA THR A 474 -10.45 18.95 9.10
C THR A 474 -10.80 18.30 7.77
N TYR A 475 -10.72 16.99 7.73
CA TYR A 475 -11.24 16.19 6.62
C TYR A 475 -11.82 14.87 7.15
N ALA A 476 -12.71 14.26 6.39
CA ALA A 476 -13.34 12.99 6.75
C ALA A 476 -13.07 11.96 5.65
N ASN A 477 -12.93 10.71 6.07
CA ASN A 477 -12.85 9.57 5.18
C ASN A 477 -13.69 8.43 5.73
N ARG A 478 -14.79 8.12 5.05
CA ARG A 478 -15.72 7.01 5.37
C ARG A 478 -16.21 6.98 6.82
N GLY A 479 -16.53 8.13 7.36
CA GLY A 479 -17.03 8.28 8.74
C GLY A 479 -15.94 8.53 9.78
N ALA A 480 -14.67 8.30 9.49
CA ALA A 480 -13.57 8.74 10.33
C ALA A 480 -13.21 10.19 10.06
N GLY A 481 -13.17 11.01 11.11
CA GLY A 481 -12.73 12.40 11.04
C GLY A 481 -11.26 12.56 11.42
N TYR A 482 -10.57 13.45 10.73
CA TYR A 482 -9.17 13.77 10.96
C TYR A 482 -8.96 15.28 11.02
N LYS A 483 -7.95 15.69 11.76
CA LYS A 483 -7.50 17.08 11.76
C LYS A 483 -6.00 17.13 11.49
N LEU A 484 -5.62 17.96 10.52
CA LEU A 484 -4.25 18.33 10.28
C LEU A 484 -3.97 19.64 10.99
N GLU A 485 -3.06 19.63 11.96
CA GLU A 485 -2.73 20.77 12.80
C GLU A 485 -1.29 20.65 13.31
N GLU A 486 -0.61 21.79 13.51
CA GLU A 486 0.74 21.82 14.07
C GLU A 486 0.79 21.18 15.47
N GLY A 487 1.84 20.40 15.74
CA GLY A 487 2.04 19.67 16.99
C GLY A 487 1.40 18.28 17.02
N TYR A 488 0.55 17.93 16.05
CA TYR A 488 -0.13 16.64 15.96
C TYR A 488 0.38 15.81 14.79
N SER A 489 -0.01 14.53 14.80
CA SER A 489 0.27 13.61 13.70
C SER A 489 -0.53 13.96 12.44
N ILE A 490 0.00 13.68 11.25
CA ILE A 490 -0.74 13.84 9.99
C ILE A 490 -1.99 12.97 9.91
N PHE A 491 -2.08 11.91 10.70
CA PHE A 491 -3.22 11.00 10.79
C PHE A 491 -3.82 11.00 12.19
N GLU A 492 -4.02 12.20 12.75
CA GLU A 492 -4.66 12.35 14.04
C GLU A 492 -6.17 12.33 13.89
N PHE A 493 -6.83 11.37 14.55
CA PHE A 493 -8.29 11.29 14.58
C PHE A 493 -8.87 12.46 15.36
N PHE A 494 -9.84 13.14 14.75
CA PHE A 494 -10.52 14.28 15.31
C PHE A 494 -12.03 14.11 15.11
N MET A 495 -12.72 13.70 16.18
CA MET A 495 -14.10 13.24 16.12
C MET A 495 -14.83 13.60 17.40
N VAL A 496 -16.17 13.56 17.33
CA VAL A 496 -17.02 13.64 18.51
C VAL A 496 -16.82 12.40 19.38
N LYS A 497 -16.76 12.59 20.69
CA LYS A 497 -16.74 11.45 21.61
C LYS A 497 -18.13 10.90 21.85
N ASN A 498 -18.26 9.59 21.70
CA ASN A 498 -19.45 8.87 22.04
C ASN A 498 -19.62 8.81 23.57
N ALA A 499 -20.82 9.09 24.08
CA ALA A 499 -21.17 9.06 25.50
C ALA A 499 -21.93 7.78 25.90
N GLY A 500 -21.91 6.76 25.04
CA GLY A 500 -22.61 5.50 25.23
C GLY A 500 -24.08 5.56 24.88
N VAL A 501 -24.79 4.49 25.17
CA VAL A 501 -26.24 4.36 24.95
C VAL A 501 -26.96 4.87 26.17
N ASN A 502 -28.08 5.58 25.94
CA ASN A 502 -28.97 5.99 27.04
C ASN A 502 -29.68 4.72 27.56
N PRO A 503 -29.53 4.36 28.85
CA PRO A 503 -30.17 3.17 29.40
C PRO A 503 -31.72 3.25 29.46
N ASP A 504 -32.30 4.46 29.44
CA ASP A 504 -33.75 4.63 29.56
C ASP A 504 -34.50 4.41 28.24
N ASN A 505 -33.87 4.73 27.11
CA ASN A 505 -34.54 4.71 25.80
C ASN A 505 -33.77 4.05 24.66
N GLY A 506 -32.52 3.64 24.91
CA GLY A 506 -31.67 2.95 23.94
C GLY A 506 -31.08 3.83 22.84
N ASN A 507 -31.16 5.15 22.94
CA ASN A 507 -30.58 6.05 21.96
C ASN A 507 -29.07 6.25 22.19
N MET A 508 -28.32 6.48 21.12
CA MET A 508 -26.90 6.85 21.19
C MET A 508 -26.75 8.27 21.74
N ARG A 509 -25.74 8.52 22.58
CA ARG A 509 -25.43 9.85 23.13
C ARG A 509 -24.04 10.30 22.69
N TYR A 510 -23.89 11.63 22.54
CA TYR A 510 -22.66 12.29 22.12
C TYR A 510 -22.29 13.39 23.10
N TRP A 511 -21.01 13.56 23.38
CA TRP A 511 -20.54 14.68 24.19
C TRP A 511 -20.51 15.96 23.37
N VAL A 512 -21.15 17.00 23.86
CA VAL A 512 -21.22 18.33 23.26
C VAL A 512 -20.89 19.41 24.30
N ARG A 513 -20.54 20.61 23.85
CA ARG A 513 -20.36 21.77 24.73
C ARG A 513 -21.71 22.33 25.13
N ASP A 514 -21.83 22.73 26.40
CA ASP A 514 -22.96 23.51 26.87
C ASP A 514 -22.71 25.04 26.71
N ASP A 515 -23.71 25.86 26.95
CA ASP A 515 -23.64 27.32 26.82
C ASP A 515 -22.58 27.98 27.74
N ASN A 516 -22.13 27.29 28.77
CA ASN A 516 -21.11 27.73 29.71
C ASN A 516 -19.71 27.20 29.38
N GLY A 517 -19.54 26.46 28.26
CA GLY A 517 -18.30 25.82 27.84
C GLY A 517 -17.96 24.52 28.58
N GLY A 518 -18.90 24.01 29.42
CA GLY A 518 -18.82 22.68 30.03
C GLY A 518 -19.13 21.57 29.05
N TRP A 519 -19.07 20.31 29.52
CA TRP A 519 -19.42 19.15 28.72
C TRP A 519 -20.77 18.58 29.19
N THR A 520 -21.70 18.39 28.24
CA THR A 520 -22.97 17.72 28.43
C THR A 520 -23.17 16.66 27.34
N THR A 521 -24.31 15.95 27.37
CA THR A 521 -24.60 14.93 26.35
C THR A 521 -25.88 15.25 25.59
N THR A 522 -25.90 15.00 24.29
CA THR A 522 -27.09 15.04 23.45
C THR A 522 -27.35 13.69 22.78
N GLU A 523 -28.60 13.37 22.51
CA GLU A 523 -29.03 12.25 21.67
C GLU A 523 -29.21 12.66 20.20
N ASN A 524 -29.30 13.97 19.95
CA ASN A 524 -29.49 14.50 18.61
C ASN A 524 -28.15 14.92 18.00
N TYR A 525 -27.62 14.14 17.04
CA TYR A 525 -26.36 14.44 16.37
C TYR A 525 -26.35 15.78 15.62
N SER A 526 -27.53 16.35 15.31
CA SER A 526 -27.63 17.67 14.66
C SER A 526 -27.22 18.83 15.59
N ASP A 527 -27.14 18.61 16.89
CA ASP A 527 -26.63 19.59 17.85
C ASP A 527 -25.13 19.66 17.89
N VAL A 528 -24.46 18.66 17.32
CA VAL A 528 -22.98 18.54 17.30
C VAL A 528 -22.40 19.58 16.37
N THR A 529 -21.44 20.34 16.84
CA THR A 529 -20.67 21.33 16.08
C THR A 529 -19.19 20.91 15.98
N VAL A 530 -18.39 21.60 15.18
CA VAL A 530 -16.95 21.33 15.06
C VAL A 530 -16.21 21.61 16.39
N GLU A 531 -16.77 22.45 17.26
CA GLU A 531 -16.23 22.79 18.58
C GLU A 531 -16.30 21.63 19.57
N ASP A 532 -17.19 20.65 19.31
CA ASP A 532 -17.38 19.46 20.14
C ASP A 532 -16.41 18.33 19.80
N TYR A 533 -15.68 18.48 18.68
CA TYR A 533 -14.73 17.46 18.24
C TYR A 533 -13.48 17.47 19.13
N GLN A 534 -12.93 16.27 19.36
CA GLN A 534 -11.78 16.06 20.22
C GLN A 534 -10.74 15.20 19.52
N TYR A 535 -9.48 15.36 19.94
CA TYR A 535 -8.39 14.47 19.51
C TYR A 535 -8.58 13.10 20.13
N CYS A 536 -8.58 12.07 19.27
CA CYS A 536 -8.85 10.68 19.66
C CYS A 536 -7.63 9.76 19.49
N GLY A 537 -6.49 10.31 19.14
CA GLY A 537 -5.23 9.60 18.93
C GLY A 537 -4.91 9.36 17.46
N SER A 538 -3.73 8.82 17.19
CA SER A 538 -3.19 8.69 15.83
C SER A 538 -3.31 7.28 15.26
N ALA A 539 -3.47 7.18 13.94
CA ALA A 539 -3.38 5.93 13.20
C ALA A 539 -1.95 5.38 13.09
N ILE A 540 -0.94 6.23 13.35
CA ILE A 540 0.48 5.83 13.27
C ILE A 540 0.88 5.13 14.56
N PRO A 541 1.52 3.93 14.51
CA PRO A 541 2.00 3.25 15.69
C PRO A 541 3.15 4.05 16.35
N LYS A 542 3.17 4.05 17.70
CA LYS A 542 4.24 4.68 18.48
C LYS A 542 5.47 3.80 18.58
N ALA A 543 5.30 2.48 18.52
CA ALA A 543 6.39 1.52 18.58
C ALA A 543 6.02 0.24 17.82
N PHE A 544 7.02 -0.39 17.22
CA PHE A 544 6.88 -1.69 16.57
C PHE A 544 8.22 -2.43 16.58
N GLY A 545 8.17 -3.75 16.45
CA GLY A 545 9.40 -4.53 16.45
C GLY A 545 9.18 -6.00 16.14
N SER A 546 10.28 -6.72 16.00
CA SER A 546 10.28 -8.15 15.75
C SER A 546 11.31 -8.89 16.60
N LEU A 547 10.99 -10.12 16.92
CA LEU A 547 11.86 -11.06 17.62
C LEU A 547 11.89 -12.39 16.86
N THR A 548 13.06 -12.71 16.29
CA THR A 548 13.30 -14.00 15.67
C THR A 548 14.17 -14.87 16.57
N ASN A 549 13.74 -16.09 16.82
CA ASN A 549 14.53 -17.12 17.46
C ASN A 549 14.84 -18.22 16.45
N SER A 550 16.11 -18.59 16.36
CA SER A 550 16.57 -19.66 15.48
C SER A 550 17.41 -20.65 16.27
N PHE A 551 17.00 -21.92 16.20
CA PHE A 551 17.64 -23.03 16.88
C PHE A 551 18.17 -24.03 15.85
N LYS A 552 19.37 -24.48 16.05
CA LYS A 552 19.95 -25.59 15.29
C LYS A 552 20.40 -26.65 16.27
N LEU A 553 19.88 -27.87 16.10
CA LEU A 553 20.23 -29.06 16.89
C LEU A 553 20.64 -30.18 15.93
N ASN A 554 21.96 -30.39 15.79
CA ASN A 554 22.53 -31.29 14.80
C ASN A 554 22.04 -30.95 13.39
N ASP A 555 21.26 -31.83 12.77
CA ASP A 555 20.70 -31.69 11.43
C ASP A 555 19.30 -31.06 11.41
N PHE A 556 18.73 -30.75 12.56
CA PHE A 556 17.43 -30.07 12.69
C PHE A 556 17.62 -28.58 12.87
N ASP A 557 16.75 -27.78 12.25
CA ASP A 557 16.63 -26.37 12.47
C ASP A 557 15.18 -25.94 12.70
N LEU A 558 14.99 -25.02 13.64
CA LEU A 558 13.70 -24.40 13.96
C LEU A 558 13.90 -22.90 14.03
N SER A 559 13.08 -22.16 13.31
CA SER A 559 13.06 -20.70 13.38
C SER A 559 11.64 -20.17 13.49
N PHE A 560 11.41 -19.16 14.33
CA PHE A 560 10.15 -18.46 14.40
C PHE A 560 10.34 -16.97 14.64
N MET A 561 9.49 -16.16 14.03
CA MET A 561 9.50 -14.72 14.10
C MET A 561 8.18 -14.19 14.63
N TRP A 562 8.25 -13.45 15.72
CA TRP A 562 7.15 -12.64 16.22
C TRP A 562 7.32 -11.19 15.79
N TYR A 563 6.23 -10.55 15.40
CA TYR A 563 6.14 -9.11 15.13
C TYR A 563 5.05 -8.50 15.99
N ALA A 564 5.31 -7.30 16.51
CA ALA A 564 4.36 -6.55 17.34
C ALA A 564 4.31 -5.09 16.90
N SER A 565 3.13 -4.48 17.04
CA SER A 565 2.90 -3.05 16.80
C SER A 565 2.00 -2.49 17.90
N PHE A 566 2.33 -1.30 18.42
CA PHE A 566 1.68 -0.72 19.58
C PHE A 566 1.41 0.78 19.42
N GLY A 567 0.33 1.25 20.06
CA GLY A 567 0.02 2.66 20.24
C GLY A 567 -0.64 3.35 19.06
N SER A 568 -1.12 2.60 18.06
CA SER A 568 -1.97 3.13 17.00
C SER A 568 -3.45 2.97 17.30
N LYS A 569 -4.26 3.81 16.65
CA LYS A 569 -5.71 3.70 16.58
C LYS A 569 -6.13 3.24 15.20
N MET A 570 -7.27 2.59 15.12
CA MET A 570 -7.89 2.15 13.87
C MET A 570 -9.39 2.41 13.91
N TRP A 571 -9.89 3.09 12.88
CA TRP A 571 -11.32 3.14 12.59
C TRP A 571 -11.75 1.84 11.94
N ASP A 572 -12.59 1.06 12.62
CA ASP A 572 -12.97 -0.27 12.16
C ASP A 572 -14.25 -0.21 11.32
N TYR A 573 -14.11 0.21 10.07
CA TYR A 573 -15.19 0.30 9.10
C TYR A 573 -15.85 -1.05 8.83
N GLN A 574 -15.08 -2.15 8.82
CA GLN A 574 -15.63 -3.49 8.64
C GLN A 574 -16.55 -3.89 9.80
N TYR A 575 -16.13 -3.60 11.03
CA TYR A 575 -16.92 -3.87 12.20
C TYR A 575 -18.18 -2.99 12.21
N GLN A 576 -18.06 -1.71 11.82
CA GLN A 576 -19.20 -0.81 11.64
C GLN A 576 -20.21 -1.42 10.66
N GLU A 577 -19.78 -1.80 9.47
CA GLU A 577 -20.66 -2.33 8.42
C GLU A 577 -21.37 -3.63 8.85
N ARG A 578 -20.70 -4.46 9.64
CA ARG A 578 -21.25 -5.74 10.13
C ARG A 578 -22.17 -5.63 11.34
N THR A 579 -22.12 -4.49 12.06
CA THR A 579 -22.90 -4.28 13.28
C THR A 579 -23.93 -3.16 13.17
N THR A 580 -23.96 -2.41 12.05
CA THR A 580 -24.94 -1.36 11.81
C THR A 580 -26.21 -1.96 11.23
N VAL A 581 -27.35 -1.68 11.87
CA VAL A 581 -28.69 -2.06 11.36
C VAL A 581 -29.03 -1.22 10.13
N ARG A 582 -29.49 -1.86 9.07
CA ARG A 582 -30.01 -1.21 7.86
C ARG A 582 -31.25 -1.95 7.39
N ASP A 583 -32.19 -1.23 6.77
CA ASP A 583 -33.34 -1.87 6.15
C ASP A 583 -32.90 -2.88 5.10
N GLY A 584 -33.41 -4.09 5.21
CA GLY A 584 -33.12 -5.18 4.26
C GLY A 584 -31.72 -5.79 4.33
N VAL A 585 -30.91 -5.43 5.30
CA VAL A 585 -29.54 -5.96 5.47
C VAL A 585 -29.42 -6.70 6.80
N GLY A 586 -28.86 -7.91 6.76
CA GLY A 586 -28.54 -8.68 7.95
C GLY A 586 -27.31 -8.11 8.66
N ILE A 587 -27.30 -8.25 9.99
CA ILE A 587 -26.11 -8.02 10.81
C ILE A 587 -25.56 -9.36 11.29
N ILE A 588 -24.26 -9.38 11.66
CA ILE A 588 -23.67 -10.56 12.26
C ILE A 588 -24.01 -10.60 13.74
N GLN A 589 -24.96 -11.42 14.10
CA GLN A 589 -25.50 -11.52 15.47
C GLN A 589 -24.40 -11.81 16.50
N ASP A 590 -23.48 -12.71 16.23
CA ASP A 590 -22.38 -13.09 17.14
C ASP A 590 -21.51 -11.90 17.58
N LEU A 591 -21.47 -10.82 16.77
CA LEU A 591 -20.70 -9.62 17.07
C LEU A 591 -21.38 -8.67 18.05
N VAL A 592 -22.68 -8.83 18.25
CA VAL A 592 -23.53 -7.91 19.04
C VAL A 592 -24.40 -8.62 20.05
N GLU A 593 -24.31 -9.96 20.16
CA GLU A 593 -25.12 -10.77 21.08
C GLU A 593 -24.94 -10.30 22.52
N GLY A 594 -26.04 -9.99 23.18
CA GLY A 594 -26.05 -9.49 24.57
C GLY A 594 -25.50 -8.05 24.75
N GLU A 595 -25.11 -7.38 23.68
CA GLU A 595 -24.56 -6.01 23.73
C GLU A 595 -25.53 -4.95 23.18
N VAL A 596 -26.72 -5.33 22.71
CA VAL A 596 -27.75 -4.44 22.15
C VAL A 596 -28.74 -4.09 23.22
N TRP A 597 -29.14 -2.82 23.27
CA TRP A 597 -30.21 -2.34 24.19
C TRP A 597 -31.55 -2.95 23.80
N MET A 598 -32.25 -3.58 24.76
CA MET A 598 -33.52 -4.28 24.59
C MET A 598 -34.65 -3.65 25.42
N GLU A 599 -34.32 -3.23 26.67
CA GLU A 599 -35.32 -2.68 27.59
C GLU A 599 -34.75 -1.58 28.50
N PRO A 600 -35.60 -0.69 29.07
CA PRO A 600 -35.13 0.34 29.99
C PRO A 600 -34.37 -0.22 31.20
N GLY A 601 -33.16 0.34 31.41
CA GLY A 601 -32.22 -0.10 32.44
C GLY A 601 -31.06 -0.89 31.89
N ASP A 602 -31.05 -1.30 30.63
CA ASP A 602 -29.97 -2.02 30.01
C ASP A 602 -28.70 -1.16 29.90
N ASN A 603 -27.57 -1.72 30.33
CA ASN A 603 -26.25 -1.16 30.11
C ASN A 603 -25.63 -1.74 28.81
N ALA A 604 -26.18 -1.27 27.68
CA ALA A 604 -25.84 -1.79 26.37
C ALA A 604 -24.72 -0.98 25.68
N LYS A 605 -23.94 -1.63 24.83
CA LYS A 605 -22.94 -1.00 23.98
C LYS A 605 -23.54 -0.47 22.68
N PHE A 606 -24.46 -1.22 22.09
CA PHE A 606 -25.15 -0.84 20.85
C PHE A 606 -26.52 -0.26 21.16
N PRO A 607 -26.96 0.77 20.41
CA PRO A 607 -28.29 1.36 20.58
C PRO A 607 -29.36 0.35 20.20
N ARG A 608 -30.60 0.67 20.58
CA ARG A 608 -31.77 -0.10 20.16
C ARG A 608 -31.81 -0.23 18.63
N TRP A 609 -32.23 -1.38 18.14
CA TRP A 609 -32.41 -1.60 16.72
C TRP A 609 -33.72 -0.95 16.24
N SER A 610 -33.57 0.03 15.37
CA SER A 610 -34.68 0.75 14.77
C SER A 610 -34.26 1.29 13.40
N ALA A 611 -35.16 1.29 12.44
CA ALA A 611 -34.92 1.90 11.13
C ALA A 611 -34.62 3.41 11.25
N SER A 612 -35.16 4.09 12.26
CA SER A 612 -34.89 5.51 12.52
C SER A 612 -33.48 5.78 13.09
N ASN A 613 -32.87 4.78 13.74
CA ASN A 613 -31.55 4.90 14.37
C ASN A 613 -30.38 4.38 13.48
N TYR A 614 -30.68 3.99 12.27
CA TYR A 614 -29.71 3.47 11.33
C TYR A 614 -28.48 4.37 11.14
N SER A 615 -28.68 5.70 11.15
CA SER A 615 -27.59 6.64 10.96
C SER A 615 -26.73 6.88 12.20
N ASP A 616 -27.22 6.57 13.42
CA ASP A 616 -26.56 6.96 14.67
C ASP A 616 -25.22 6.24 14.86
N THR A 617 -25.15 4.95 14.56
CA THR A 617 -23.88 4.21 14.63
C THR A 617 -22.90 4.57 13.50
N ARG A 618 -23.33 5.31 12.47
CA ARG A 618 -22.50 5.72 11.33
C ARG A 618 -22.01 7.18 11.43
N ARG A 619 -22.32 7.86 12.52
CA ARG A 619 -21.88 9.24 12.75
C ARG A 619 -20.37 9.32 12.94
N ASN A 620 -19.78 10.48 12.65
CA ASN A 620 -18.39 10.77 12.88
C ASN A 620 -18.10 10.90 14.38
N SER A 621 -18.02 9.75 15.07
CA SER A 621 -17.72 9.66 16.50
C SER A 621 -16.69 8.56 16.74
N ASP A 622 -16.10 8.53 17.93
CA ASP A 622 -15.10 7.52 18.29
C ASP A 622 -15.67 6.13 18.63
N PHE A 623 -16.96 5.88 18.35
CA PHE A 623 -17.62 4.61 18.65
C PHE A 623 -16.97 3.40 17.99
N TYR A 624 -16.50 3.54 16.75
CA TYR A 624 -15.78 2.51 16.01
C TYR A 624 -14.26 2.74 15.95
N LEU A 625 -13.74 3.61 16.81
CA LEU A 625 -12.31 3.87 16.92
C LEU A 625 -11.69 3.02 18.02
N PHE A 626 -10.82 2.08 17.67
CA PHE A 626 -10.24 1.15 18.62
C PHE A 626 -8.70 1.23 18.66
N ASN A 627 -8.12 0.72 19.77
CA ASN A 627 -6.69 0.43 19.80
C ASN A 627 -6.37 -0.66 18.78
N ASN A 628 -5.26 -0.48 18.06
CA ASN A 628 -4.80 -1.42 17.04
C ASN A 628 -3.45 -2.07 17.42
N ASP A 629 -3.30 -2.38 18.72
CA ASP A 629 -2.15 -3.13 19.21
C ASP A 629 -2.27 -4.60 18.80
N TYR A 630 -1.19 -5.18 18.30
CA TYR A 630 -1.21 -6.61 17.95
C TYR A 630 0.16 -7.27 18.04
N LEU A 631 0.12 -8.60 18.22
CA LEU A 631 1.26 -9.52 18.18
C LEU A 631 0.97 -10.62 17.16
N ARG A 632 1.90 -10.88 16.23
CA ARG A 632 1.73 -11.85 15.14
C ARG A 632 2.92 -12.79 15.03
N LEU A 633 2.64 -14.10 14.97
CA LEU A 633 3.61 -15.08 14.52
C LEU A 633 3.72 -15.03 13.00
N ARG A 634 4.71 -14.27 12.53
CA ARG A 634 4.93 -13.98 11.10
C ARG A 634 5.40 -15.17 10.32
N ASN A 635 6.34 -15.91 10.90
CA ASN A 635 6.93 -17.07 10.27
C ASN A 635 7.26 -18.12 11.32
N LEU A 636 7.07 -19.37 10.98
CA LEU A 636 7.54 -20.55 11.71
C LEU A 636 8.09 -21.52 10.66
N THR A 637 9.35 -21.90 10.77
CA THR A 637 9.99 -22.85 9.86
C THR A 637 10.68 -23.94 10.65
N PHE A 638 10.43 -25.19 10.28
CA PHE A 638 11.11 -26.36 10.78
C PHE A 638 11.78 -27.09 9.63
N GLY A 639 13.07 -27.33 9.72
CA GLY A 639 13.89 -27.96 8.70
C GLY A 639 14.67 -29.17 9.22
N TYR A 640 14.95 -30.09 8.30
CA TYR A 640 15.84 -31.24 8.50
C TYR A 640 16.81 -31.36 7.34
N THR A 641 18.10 -31.33 7.64
CA THR A 641 19.17 -31.54 6.67
C THR A 641 19.50 -33.02 6.60
N LEU A 642 19.42 -33.62 5.42
CA LEU A 642 19.70 -35.04 5.23
C LEU A 642 21.19 -35.35 5.48
N PRO A 643 21.50 -36.47 6.15
CA PRO A 643 22.87 -36.90 6.41
C PRO A 643 23.68 -37.04 5.10
N LYS A 644 24.93 -36.60 5.11
CA LYS A 644 25.81 -36.67 3.94
C LYS A 644 25.98 -38.07 3.35
N ILE A 645 25.88 -39.13 4.22
CA ILE A 645 25.91 -40.51 3.80
C ILE A 645 24.82 -40.87 2.79
N ILE A 646 23.66 -40.18 2.86
CA ILE A 646 22.53 -40.40 1.94
C ILE A 646 22.73 -39.54 0.69
N THR A 647 23.05 -38.27 0.86
CA THR A 647 23.11 -37.31 -0.24
C THR A 647 24.28 -37.57 -1.20
N GLN A 648 25.44 -37.98 -0.68
CA GLN A 648 26.60 -38.30 -1.50
C GLN A 648 26.39 -39.52 -2.42
N LYS A 649 25.55 -40.50 -2.01
CA LYS A 649 25.21 -41.67 -2.84
C LYS A 649 24.50 -41.32 -4.14
N ILE A 650 23.83 -40.16 -4.17
CA ILE A 650 23.06 -39.67 -5.32
C ILE A 650 23.68 -38.43 -5.96
N GLY A 651 24.98 -38.13 -5.64
CA GLY A 651 25.71 -37.01 -6.25
C GLY A 651 25.26 -35.63 -5.75
N ILE A 652 24.60 -35.53 -4.61
CA ILE A 652 24.12 -34.29 -4.02
C ILE A 652 25.05 -33.90 -2.86
N SER A 653 25.51 -32.65 -2.83
CA SER A 653 26.39 -32.15 -1.76
C SER A 653 25.60 -31.83 -0.47
N ASN A 654 24.36 -31.36 -0.58
CA ASN A 654 23.47 -31.08 0.54
C ASN A 654 22.00 -31.17 0.12
N ALA A 655 21.15 -31.70 0.98
CA ALA A 655 19.70 -31.69 0.80
C ALA A 655 19.01 -31.36 2.14
N ARG A 656 18.10 -30.40 2.13
CA ARG A 656 17.30 -30.00 3.29
C ARG A 656 15.82 -30.05 2.93
N VAL A 657 15.01 -30.71 3.76
CA VAL A 657 13.54 -30.71 3.69
C VAL A 657 13.03 -29.75 4.77
N TYR A 658 12.04 -28.96 4.46
CA TYR A 658 11.46 -28.03 5.43
C TYR A 658 9.96 -27.89 5.29
N LEU A 659 9.34 -27.54 6.42
CA LEU A 659 7.96 -27.07 6.54
C LEU A 659 8.00 -25.64 7.05
N SER A 660 7.21 -24.77 6.45
CA SER A 660 7.10 -23.37 6.87
C SER A 660 5.64 -22.95 6.91
N GLY A 661 5.34 -22.02 7.81
CA GLY A 661 4.03 -21.40 7.90
C GLY A 661 4.16 -19.90 8.16
N ASP A 662 3.38 -19.10 7.41
CA ASP A 662 3.35 -17.66 7.57
C ASP A 662 2.02 -17.18 8.16
N ASN A 663 2.08 -16.13 9.00
CA ASN A 663 0.93 -15.48 9.63
C ASN A 663 0.02 -16.44 10.42
N LEU A 664 0.61 -17.44 11.11
CA LEU A 664 -0.11 -18.54 11.72
C LEU A 664 -1.02 -18.10 12.88
N LEU A 665 -0.55 -17.16 13.71
CA LEU A 665 -1.26 -16.68 14.89
C LEU A 665 -1.21 -15.16 14.94
N THR A 666 -2.33 -14.54 15.28
CA THR A 666 -2.43 -13.09 15.53
C THR A 666 -3.26 -12.86 16.78
N PHE A 667 -2.76 -12.01 17.67
CA PHE A 667 -3.42 -11.60 18.91
C PHE A 667 -3.58 -10.07 18.89
N GLY A 668 -4.73 -9.57 19.31
CA GLY A 668 -4.99 -8.15 19.42
C GLY A 668 -6.49 -7.82 19.42
N PRO A 669 -6.87 -6.58 19.77
CA PRO A 669 -8.27 -6.16 19.82
C PRO A 669 -9.01 -6.27 18.49
N ALA A 670 -8.35 -6.00 17.36
CA ALA A 670 -8.95 -6.13 16.04
C ALA A 670 -9.36 -7.58 15.72
N VAL A 671 -8.54 -8.54 16.10
CA VAL A 671 -8.81 -9.98 15.85
C VAL A 671 -10.06 -10.45 16.57
N LYS A 672 -10.34 -9.91 17.78
CA LYS A 672 -11.58 -10.21 18.52
C LYS A 672 -12.84 -9.72 17.79
N ARG A 673 -12.70 -8.72 16.93
CA ARG A 673 -13.78 -8.19 16.09
C ARG A 673 -13.77 -8.79 14.67
N HIS A 674 -12.96 -9.82 14.45
CA HIS A 674 -12.73 -10.44 13.14
C HIS A 674 -12.22 -9.44 12.08
N THR A 675 -11.44 -8.45 12.50
CA THR A 675 -10.81 -7.45 11.63
C THR A 675 -9.31 -7.68 11.58
N GLU A 676 -8.73 -7.49 10.41
CA GLU A 676 -7.28 -7.60 10.21
C GLU A 676 -6.58 -6.32 10.69
N PRO A 677 -5.64 -6.40 11.65
CA PRO A 677 -4.99 -5.20 12.21
C PRO A 677 -4.06 -4.49 11.24
N GLU A 678 -3.62 -5.12 10.14
CA GLU A 678 -2.70 -4.53 9.17
C GLU A 678 -3.39 -3.92 7.94
N THR A 679 -4.71 -4.01 7.83
CA THR A 679 -5.44 -3.51 6.66
C THR A 679 -5.34 -1.99 6.50
N GLY A 680 -5.21 -1.25 7.58
CA GLY A 680 -5.01 0.21 7.53
C GLY A 680 -3.67 0.66 6.94
N LEU A 681 -2.72 -0.27 6.74
CA LEU A 681 -1.38 0.00 6.21
C LEU A 681 -1.20 -0.50 4.78
N SER A 682 -2.17 -1.19 4.20
CA SER A 682 -2.09 -1.76 2.86
C SER A 682 -2.94 -1.00 1.86
N GLY A 683 -2.37 -0.66 0.71
CA GLY A 683 -3.06 0.02 -0.39
C GLY A 683 -3.21 1.52 -0.18
N ASN A 684 -4.34 2.08 -0.61
CA ASN A 684 -4.61 3.52 -0.57
C ASN A 684 -5.11 4.02 0.81
N ASN A 685 -5.08 3.19 1.85
CA ASN A 685 -5.65 3.46 3.17
C ASN A 685 -4.58 3.70 4.23
N TYR A 686 -3.67 4.63 3.97
CA TYR A 686 -2.59 5.01 4.90
C TYR A 686 -3.09 5.70 6.18
N ASN A 687 -4.37 5.99 6.29
CA ASN A 687 -4.94 6.78 7.37
C ASN A 687 -5.54 5.96 8.52
N GLY A 688 -5.17 4.69 8.64
CA GLY A 688 -5.64 3.82 9.74
C GLY A 688 -7.10 3.42 9.66
N ASN A 689 -7.72 3.55 8.49
CA ASN A 689 -9.06 3.09 8.23
C ASN A 689 -9.03 1.63 7.79
N ALA A 690 -9.70 0.73 8.50
CA ALA A 690 -9.85 -0.66 8.11
C ALA A 690 -10.85 -0.78 6.95
N ASP A 691 -10.50 -0.23 5.82
CA ASP A 691 -11.35 -0.21 4.64
C ASP A 691 -11.22 -1.47 3.79
N THR A 692 -12.36 -1.98 3.36
CA THR A 692 -12.48 -3.22 2.60
C THR A 692 -13.03 -3.03 1.21
N ASP A 693 -13.10 -1.80 0.70
CA ASP A 693 -13.70 -1.55 -0.61
C ASP A 693 -13.07 -2.39 -1.75
N ASN A 694 -11.84 -2.81 -1.55
CA ASN A 694 -11.15 -3.69 -2.49
C ASN A 694 -11.07 -5.14 -2.00
N GLY A 695 -12.00 -5.57 -1.12
CA GLY A 695 -11.99 -6.93 -0.57
C GLY A 695 -10.69 -7.19 0.17
N ILE A 696 -10.36 -6.36 1.18
CA ILE A 696 -9.13 -6.53 1.94
C ILE A 696 -9.11 -7.93 2.52
N GLN A 697 -8.23 -8.68 1.97
CA GLN A 697 -7.91 -10.01 2.45
C GLN A 697 -7.05 -9.81 3.68
N GLY A 698 -7.48 -10.34 4.80
CA GLY A 698 -6.61 -10.48 5.95
C GLY A 698 -5.30 -11.17 5.57
N SER A 699 -4.27 -10.96 6.34
CA SER A 699 -2.98 -11.62 6.11
C SER A 699 -3.20 -13.12 6.00
N ARG A 700 -2.97 -13.68 4.82
CA ARG A 700 -3.21 -15.11 4.54
C ARG A 700 -2.32 -15.98 5.42
N ARG A 701 -2.87 -17.05 5.99
CA ARG A 701 -2.06 -18.13 6.53
C ARG A 701 -1.54 -18.96 5.38
N VAL A 702 -0.23 -19.08 5.26
CA VAL A 702 0.42 -19.84 4.20
C VAL A 702 1.15 -21.01 4.81
N TYR A 703 0.96 -22.19 4.27
CA TYR A 703 1.68 -23.40 4.65
C TYR A 703 2.50 -23.86 3.45
N MET A 704 3.77 -24.09 3.67
CA MET A 704 4.71 -24.48 2.63
C MET A 704 5.49 -25.71 3.04
N ALA A 705 5.72 -26.60 2.08
CA ALA A 705 6.69 -27.68 2.20
C ALA A 705 7.69 -27.55 1.05
N GLY A 706 8.97 -27.71 1.33
CA GLY A 706 10.00 -27.55 0.32
C GLY A 706 11.20 -28.45 0.52
N ILE A 707 11.92 -28.66 -0.57
CA ILE A 707 13.19 -29.38 -0.60
C ILE A 707 14.22 -28.44 -1.23
N GLN A 708 15.31 -28.20 -0.52
CA GLN A 708 16.46 -27.44 -1.03
C GLN A 708 17.59 -28.41 -1.29
N VAL A 709 18.11 -28.41 -2.51
CA VAL A 709 19.19 -29.30 -2.95
C VAL A 709 20.36 -28.48 -3.47
N THR A 710 21.58 -28.85 -3.05
CA THR A 710 22.83 -28.31 -3.55
C THR A 710 23.63 -29.45 -4.17
N PHE A 711 24.01 -29.30 -5.41
CA PHE A 711 24.79 -30.29 -6.20
C PHE A 711 26.27 -30.08 -6.04
#